data_11b13e7530c3782c0aee5859ac6bd1fa
#
_entry.id   11b13e7530c3782c0aee5859ac6bd1fa
#
_cell.length_a   1.000
_cell.length_b   1.000
_cell.length_c   1.000
_cell.angle_alpha   90.00
_cell.angle_beta   90.00
_cell.angle_gamma   90.00
#
_symmetry.space_group_name_H-M   'P 1'
#
loop_
_entity.id
_entity.type
_entity.pdbx_description
1 polymer ?
#
loop_
_entity_poly.entity_id
_entity_poly.type
_entity_poly.pdbx_seq_one_letter_code
_entity_poly.pdbx_strand_id
1 'polypeptide(L)'
;MEENKNYELEDLQEQEEQSALDFQTIYSTLILNWKWFLLSIVLCCALAVAYVKLAPKVFQSSTKILIKDDESKKSGGAAGAAAAAMSNLSLGFMSSSNGIDNETEILNSRFLVQQTIKNLKLYAEYKHGGMLVDTLIYAKQEVNVDMDTTSLKQLNAPMKLTITREGGIYHVKGKYFKPIDAETFGKTPYEINKTLAKLPAQIRTKAGTLTLTQNPVYELKEGTELKVEMISPFKASKEYFKRLTMNQTKKTANTVELTFNDESRERGVDFLNGLIDAYNYQANIDKNEIQKRTEDFINSRLAKISTELTGNDTNLEKYKQKNRMVDIGLNAKQAVLSSDQFDQELNKANMQVELLNEIGKYMDQPANKYQPIPTNVGLEDESATALIGQYNSLALTRKQLLHSASEDSPVVTPITAQLEDLMTAIKRAMFQARINMKIQRNSIADMASKYEKTIGVTPEQEKALTQIGRQQSVTSGLYLMLLQKREETSMSLESTADKAKIIEPAAFVDKVSPKGIIALLIAFILGVAIPAGIIYLRELLRSKILGHDDVEKLTQLPIIGDIPTASANGSKGNIVIQENKSNLMSEIFRGLRTNLQLAGDDKEKVFIVTSTTTGEGKTFIASNLAMSLALLEKKTIMVGLDIRKPRMAELFSIGDRQHGITNILANEECNWEEVKAQIVASGVNHNLDLLTAGPTPANPGELMVRKSLKQTIALLKEHYDYVIIDTAPVGLVADTLQLSKLADRTLFVCRADFSTKSSFTYINKLDEQKKLPNISIVINDIDLSKKKFAYSYGFGKYSKNGNRSFGFYGLFSNNTNDDSIKI
;
A
#
# COMPACT_ATOMS: atom_id res chain seq x y z
N MET A 1 31.56 21.09 36.16
CA MET A 1 31.18 20.29 34.98
C MET A 1 29.91 19.46 35.18
N GLU A 2 29.50 19.11 36.40
CA GLU A 2 28.25 18.44 36.71
C GLU A 2 27.03 19.34 36.79
N GLU A 3 27.21 20.59 37.20
CA GLU A 3 26.11 21.58 37.25
C GLU A 3 25.59 22.00 35.86
N ASN A 4 26.43 22.06 34.83
CA ASN A 4 25.98 22.39 33.49
C ASN A 4 25.22 21.27 32.80
N LYS A 5 25.39 20.01 33.26
CA LYS A 5 24.62 18.86 32.72
C LYS A 5 23.19 18.79 33.25
N ASN A 6 22.96 19.31 34.46
CA ASN A 6 21.61 19.33 35.02
C ASN A 6 20.73 20.37 34.35
N TYR A 7 21.28 21.57 34.01
CA TYR A 7 20.54 22.61 33.29
C TYR A 7 20.18 22.16 31.83
N GLU A 8 21.08 21.45 31.16
CA GLU A 8 20.75 20.89 29.80
C GLU A 8 19.71 19.76 29.87
N LEU A 9 19.63 19.00 30.95
CA LEU A 9 18.63 17.94 31.15
C LEU A 9 17.26 18.51 31.56
N GLU A 10 17.21 19.57 32.31
CA GLU A 10 15.99 20.30 32.65
C GLU A 10 15.42 21.02 31.41
N ASP A 11 16.26 21.70 30.63
CA ASP A 11 15.84 22.33 29.35
C ASP A 11 15.32 21.28 28.31
N LEU A 12 15.88 20.07 28.30
CA LEU A 12 15.41 18.99 27.42
C LEU A 12 14.09 18.38 27.95
N GLN A 13 13.89 18.32 29.25
CA GLN A 13 12.64 17.87 29.85
C GLN A 13 11.51 18.89 29.70
N GLU A 14 11.79 20.18 29.81
CA GLU A 14 10.82 21.25 29.53
C GLU A 14 10.45 21.32 28.03
N GLN A 15 11.38 20.98 27.11
CA GLN A 15 11.07 20.89 25.68
C GLN A 15 10.27 19.61 25.31
N GLU A 16 10.42 18.52 26.04
CA GLU A 16 9.58 17.31 25.87
C GLU A 16 8.18 17.50 26.45
N GLU A 17 8.00 18.22 27.54
CA GLU A 17 6.67 18.54 28.09
C GLU A 17 5.87 19.51 27.18
N GLN A 18 6.56 20.36 26.39
CA GLN A 18 5.89 21.26 25.42
C GLN A 18 5.40 20.53 24.15
N SER A 19 5.82 19.28 23.91
CA SER A 19 5.34 18.44 22.80
C SER A 19 4.22 17.48 23.19
N ALA A 20 3.90 17.37 24.47
CA ALA A 20 2.75 16.58 24.90
C ALA A 20 1.47 17.23 24.35
N LEU A 21 0.80 16.52 23.47
CA LEU A 21 -0.51 16.87 22.95
C LEU A 21 -1.42 17.27 24.14
N ASP A 22 -1.64 18.55 24.29
CA ASP A 22 -2.48 19.08 25.37
C ASP A 22 -3.92 18.56 25.15
N PHE A 23 -4.25 17.46 25.79
CA PHE A 23 -5.56 16.79 25.70
C PHE A 23 -6.70 17.75 26.05
N GLN A 24 -6.44 18.74 26.88
CA GLN A 24 -7.42 19.73 27.28
C GLN A 24 -7.73 20.70 26.14
N THR A 25 -6.71 21.08 25.39
CA THR A 25 -6.84 21.91 24.17
C THR A 25 -7.55 21.13 23.06
N ILE A 26 -7.22 19.86 22.87
CA ILE A 26 -7.90 18.99 21.87
C ILE A 26 -9.38 18.84 22.23
N TYR A 27 -9.68 18.52 23.49
CA TYR A 27 -11.03 18.33 23.98
C TYR A 27 -11.88 19.61 23.83
N SER A 28 -11.35 20.75 24.23
CA SER A 28 -12.04 22.04 24.09
C SER A 28 -12.30 22.39 22.61
N THR A 29 -11.34 22.10 21.73
CA THR A 29 -11.43 22.35 20.30
C THR A 29 -12.50 21.47 19.64
N LEU A 30 -12.57 20.19 20.04
CA LEU A 30 -13.60 19.25 19.61
C LEU A 30 -15.01 19.72 20.01
N ILE A 31 -15.20 20.12 21.27
CA ILE A 31 -16.50 20.61 21.75
C ILE A 31 -16.92 21.91 21.06
N LEU A 32 -15.98 22.84 20.88
CA LEU A 32 -16.32 24.12 20.21
C LEU A 32 -16.75 23.93 18.75
N ASN A 33 -16.13 22.97 18.06
CA ASN A 33 -16.30 22.77 16.62
C ASN A 33 -17.05 21.49 16.27
N TRP A 34 -17.74 20.83 17.22
CA TRP A 34 -18.37 19.53 17.03
C TRP A 34 -19.30 19.45 15.82
N LYS A 35 -19.97 20.57 15.46
CA LYS A 35 -20.85 20.65 14.29
C LYS A 35 -20.11 20.39 12.98
N TRP A 36 -18.86 20.86 12.85
CA TRP A 36 -18.02 20.64 11.67
C TRP A 36 -17.52 19.20 11.59
N PHE A 37 -17.18 18.62 12.74
CA PHE A 37 -16.81 17.20 12.82
C PHE A 37 -18.00 16.31 12.44
N LEU A 38 -19.18 16.57 12.98
CA LEU A 38 -20.39 15.82 12.67
C LEU A 38 -20.74 15.91 11.17
N LEU A 39 -20.73 17.11 10.60
CA LEU A 39 -20.98 17.32 9.18
C LEU A 39 -19.98 16.59 8.30
N SER A 40 -18.69 16.67 8.63
CA SER A 40 -17.62 15.99 7.90
C SER A 40 -17.77 14.48 7.97
N ILE A 41 -18.01 13.90 9.15
CA ILE A 41 -18.24 12.47 9.34
C ILE A 41 -19.44 11.99 8.53
N VAL A 42 -20.57 12.69 8.58
CA VAL A 42 -21.77 12.33 7.82
C VAL A 42 -21.49 12.36 6.32
N LEU A 43 -20.80 13.39 5.84
CA LEU A 43 -20.45 13.52 4.42
C LEU A 43 -19.50 12.41 3.97
N CYS A 44 -18.43 12.15 4.73
CA CYS A 44 -17.48 11.09 4.43
C CYS A 44 -18.13 9.69 4.46
N CYS A 45 -18.98 9.43 5.46
CA CYS A 45 -19.72 8.17 5.55
C CYS A 45 -20.72 8.01 4.39
N ALA A 46 -21.41 9.08 3.99
CA ALA A 46 -22.32 9.06 2.84
C ALA A 46 -21.55 8.73 1.54
N LEU A 47 -20.38 9.34 1.33
CA LEU A 47 -19.50 9.04 0.20
C LEU A 47 -18.98 7.59 0.25
N ALA A 48 -18.60 7.08 1.42
CA ALA A 48 -18.19 5.69 1.58
C ALA A 48 -19.34 4.70 1.28
N VAL A 49 -20.55 4.99 1.72
CA VAL A 49 -21.75 4.17 1.40
C VAL A 49 -22.02 4.21 -0.10
N ALA A 50 -21.93 5.37 -0.73
CA ALA A 50 -22.06 5.52 -2.17
C ALA A 50 -20.99 4.69 -2.90
N TYR A 51 -19.73 4.79 -2.47
CA TYR A 51 -18.63 3.98 -3.02
C TYR A 51 -18.90 2.48 -2.87
N VAL A 52 -19.30 2.00 -1.68
CA VAL A 52 -19.57 0.56 -1.43
C VAL A 52 -20.75 0.05 -2.28
N LYS A 53 -21.71 0.91 -2.61
CA LYS A 53 -22.86 0.55 -3.47
C LYS A 53 -22.51 0.57 -4.96
N LEU A 54 -21.65 1.50 -5.40
CA LEU A 54 -21.31 1.70 -6.81
C LEU A 54 -20.11 0.87 -7.27
N ALA A 55 -19.17 0.55 -6.35
CA ALA A 55 -18.00 -0.24 -6.69
C ALA A 55 -18.37 -1.69 -7.08
N PRO A 56 -17.74 -2.26 -8.11
CA PRO A 56 -17.98 -3.64 -8.51
C PRO A 56 -17.64 -4.59 -7.35
N LYS A 57 -18.52 -5.56 -7.14
CA LYS A 57 -18.36 -6.56 -6.08
C LYS A 57 -17.38 -7.61 -6.57
N VAL A 58 -16.27 -7.82 -5.87
CA VAL A 58 -15.30 -8.86 -6.18
C VAL A 58 -15.43 -9.99 -5.16
N PHE A 59 -15.58 -11.21 -5.66
CA PHE A 59 -15.74 -12.42 -4.89
C PHE A 59 -14.51 -13.30 -5.02
N GLN A 60 -14.14 -13.96 -3.95
CA GLN A 60 -13.07 -14.94 -3.94
C GLN A 60 -13.67 -16.34 -4.03
N SER A 61 -13.20 -17.11 -4.99
CA SER A 61 -13.44 -18.55 -5.08
C SER A 61 -12.14 -19.27 -4.75
N SER A 62 -12.22 -20.42 -4.10
CA SER A 62 -11.06 -21.27 -3.83
C SER A 62 -11.35 -22.73 -4.08
N THR A 63 -10.28 -23.47 -4.33
CA THR A 63 -10.28 -24.95 -4.46
C THR A 63 -8.96 -25.46 -3.89
N LYS A 64 -8.98 -26.70 -3.38
CA LYS A 64 -7.77 -27.38 -2.93
C LYS A 64 -7.58 -28.65 -3.74
N ILE A 65 -6.40 -28.81 -4.28
CA ILE A 65 -6.00 -29.96 -5.07
C ILE A 65 -4.82 -30.68 -4.43
N LEU A 66 -4.80 -32.00 -4.61
CA LEU A 66 -3.65 -32.85 -4.31
C LEU A 66 -2.94 -33.15 -5.62
N ILE A 67 -1.68 -32.81 -5.71
CA ILE A 67 -0.82 -33.20 -6.83
C ILE A 67 -0.21 -34.55 -6.49
N LYS A 68 -0.50 -35.56 -7.30
CA LYS A 68 0.04 -36.91 -7.14
C LYS A 68 1.49 -36.90 -7.63
N ASP A 69 2.41 -37.36 -6.80
CA ASP A 69 3.77 -37.66 -7.22
C ASP A 69 3.81 -38.93 -7.99
N ASP A 70 4.42 -38.93 -9.17
CA ASP A 70 4.65 -40.16 -9.97
C ASP A 70 5.69 -41.10 -9.32
N GLU A 71 6.39 -40.64 -8.25
CA GLU A 71 7.40 -41.45 -7.55
C GLU A 71 6.84 -42.58 -6.66
N SER A 72 5.54 -42.69 -6.45
CA SER A 72 4.94 -43.68 -5.56
C SER A 72 4.86 -45.10 -6.12
N LYS A 73 5.41 -45.40 -7.30
CA LYS A 73 5.62 -46.77 -7.81
C LYS A 73 6.97 -47.35 -7.40
N LYS A 74 7.39 -47.21 -6.15
CA LYS A 74 8.40 -48.10 -5.57
C LYS A 74 7.72 -49.45 -5.32
N SER A 75 7.81 -50.33 -6.31
CA SER A 75 7.36 -51.70 -6.20
C SER A 75 8.03 -52.37 -4.99
N GLY A 76 7.20 -52.96 -4.11
CA GLY A 76 7.68 -53.81 -3.02
C GLY A 76 8.43 -55.04 -3.54
N GLY A 77 9.75 -54.97 -3.54
CA GLY A 77 10.63 -56.09 -3.79
C GLY A 77 11.88 -55.88 -2.93
N ALA A 78 12.52 -56.96 -2.49
CA ALA A 78 13.71 -57.00 -1.61
C ALA A 78 14.90 -56.15 -2.11
N ALA A 79 14.90 -55.71 -3.39
CA ALA A 79 15.81 -54.72 -3.94
C ALA A 79 15.59 -53.26 -3.45
N GLY A 80 14.38 -52.95 -2.96
CA GLY A 80 14.04 -51.62 -2.46
C GLY A 80 14.74 -51.20 -1.16
N ALA A 81 15.13 -52.16 -0.32
CA ALA A 81 15.84 -51.91 0.93
C ALA A 81 17.30 -51.47 0.74
N ALA A 82 18.00 -52.05 -0.25
CA ALA A 82 19.35 -51.66 -0.59
C ALA A 82 19.45 -50.28 -1.29
N ALA A 83 18.48 -49.98 -2.14
CA ALA A 83 18.33 -48.67 -2.79
C ALA A 83 17.99 -47.53 -1.80
N ALA A 84 17.19 -47.82 -0.79
CA ALA A 84 16.85 -46.82 0.28
C ALA A 84 18.07 -46.55 1.17
N ALA A 85 18.95 -47.56 1.42
CA ALA A 85 20.17 -47.37 2.17
C ALA A 85 21.23 -46.52 1.39
N MET A 86 21.31 -46.68 0.07
CA MET A 86 22.21 -45.89 -0.77
C MET A 86 21.76 -44.47 -1.05
N SER A 87 20.41 -44.24 -1.11
CA SER A 87 19.84 -42.87 -1.27
C SER A 87 20.06 -42.00 -0.03
N ASN A 88 20.20 -42.61 1.15
CA ASN A 88 20.55 -41.89 2.38
C ASN A 88 22.05 -41.53 2.52
N LEU A 89 22.92 -42.07 1.69
CA LEU A 89 24.38 -41.82 1.73
C LEU A 89 24.86 -40.81 0.67
N SER A 90 24.09 -40.55 -0.37
CA SER A 90 24.45 -39.57 -1.40
C SER A 90 23.52 -38.39 -1.42
N LEU A 91 24.03 -37.29 -0.88
CA LEU A 91 23.52 -35.92 -1.05
C LEU A 91 22.18 -35.60 -0.36
N GLY A 92 22.23 -35.33 0.92
CA GLY A 92 21.19 -34.68 1.72
C GLY A 92 20.84 -33.24 1.31
N PHE A 93 20.87 -32.91 0.02
CA PHE A 93 20.56 -31.57 -0.50
C PHE A 93 19.47 -31.52 -1.59
N MET A 94 18.89 -32.65 -1.96
CA MET A 94 17.71 -32.62 -2.85
C MET A 94 16.49 -33.11 -2.05
N SER A 95 15.95 -32.19 -1.25
CA SER A 95 14.67 -32.40 -0.58
C SER A 95 13.56 -32.57 -1.65
N SER A 96 12.65 -33.48 -1.36
CA SER A 96 11.44 -33.79 -2.14
C SER A 96 10.49 -32.60 -2.39
N SER A 97 10.87 -31.38 -2.03
CA SER A 97 10.09 -30.16 -2.28
C SER A 97 10.17 -29.68 -3.73
N ASN A 98 11.21 -30.04 -4.47
CA ASN A 98 11.41 -29.49 -5.83
C ASN A 98 10.39 -30.01 -6.85
N GLY A 99 9.75 -31.16 -6.62
CA GLY A 99 8.73 -31.70 -7.51
C GLY A 99 7.43 -30.89 -7.48
N ILE A 100 6.99 -30.48 -6.29
CA ILE A 100 5.73 -29.74 -6.10
C ILE A 100 5.90 -28.29 -6.52
N ASP A 101 7.04 -27.69 -6.24
CA ASP A 101 7.35 -26.32 -6.64
C ASP A 101 7.28 -26.19 -8.17
N ASN A 102 7.86 -27.17 -8.90
CA ASN A 102 7.77 -27.21 -10.36
C ASN A 102 6.33 -27.39 -10.87
N GLU A 103 5.56 -28.26 -10.24
CA GLU A 103 4.15 -28.47 -10.63
C GLU A 103 3.27 -27.25 -10.31
N THR A 104 3.57 -26.55 -9.22
CA THR A 104 2.91 -25.29 -8.88
C THR A 104 3.26 -24.20 -9.89
N GLU A 105 4.50 -24.13 -10.35
CA GLU A 105 4.93 -23.23 -11.42
C GLU A 105 4.24 -23.55 -12.77
N ILE A 106 4.07 -24.83 -13.09
CA ILE A 106 3.33 -25.26 -14.29
C ILE A 106 1.86 -24.84 -14.18
N LEU A 107 1.21 -25.09 -13.05
CA LEU A 107 -0.16 -24.63 -12.78
C LEU A 107 -0.28 -23.12 -12.89
N ASN A 108 0.71 -22.39 -12.40
CA ASN A 108 0.81 -20.93 -12.45
C ASN A 108 1.32 -20.43 -13.81
N SER A 109 1.24 -21.25 -14.86
CA SER A 109 1.69 -20.82 -16.18
C SER A 109 0.60 -20.02 -16.90
N ARG A 110 1.03 -18.95 -17.61
CA ARG A 110 0.12 -18.21 -18.48
C ARG A 110 -0.47 -19.08 -19.59
N PHE A 111 0.22 -20.12 -19.97
CA PHE A 111 -0.24 -21.07 -21.00
C PHE A 111 -1.53 -21.77 -20.57
N LEU A 112 -1.56 -22.32 -19.36
CA LEU A 112 -2.75 -22.98 -18.83
C LEU A 112 -3.91 -22.01 -18.63
N VAL A 113 -3.63 -20.81 -18.09
CA VAL A 113 -4.63 -19.75 -17.98
C VAL A 113 -5.21 -19.39 -19.35
N GLN A 114 -4.35 -19.24 -20.36
CA GLN A 114 -4.80 -18.96 -21.73
C GLN A 114 -5.64 -20.10 -22.32
N GLN A 115 -5.27 -21.34 -22.05
CA GLN A 115 -6.03 -22.52 -22.50
C GLN A 115 -7.40 -22.56 -21.83
N THR A 116 -7.45 -22.33 -20.53
CA THR A 116 -8.71 -22.22 -19.76
C THR A 116 -9.62 -21.13 -20.32
N ILE A 117 -9.07 -19.94 -20.59
CA ILE A 117 -9.82 -18.83 -21.20
C ILE A 117 -10.39 -19.21 -22.57
N LYS A 118 -9.65 -19.96 -23.37
CA LYS A 118 -10.14 -20.44 -24.67
C LYS A 118 -11.26 -21.44 -24.51
N ASN A 119 -11.08 -22.43 -23.62
CA ASN A 119 -12.05 -23.50 -23.40
C ASN A 119 -13.39 -22.96 -22.88
N LEU A 120 -13.32 -22.01 -21.91
CA LEU A 120 -14.49 -21.38 -21.30
C LEU A 120 -14.97 -20.12 -22.07
N LYS A 121 -14.34 -19.76 -23.18
CA LYS A 121 -14.64 -18.56 -23.99
C LYS A 121 -14.63 -17.26 -23.21
N LEU A 122 -13.78 -17.14 -22.18
CA LEU A 122 -13.67 -15.97 -21.30
C LEU A 122 -12.97 -14.76 -21.97
N TYR A 123 -12.59 -14.88 -23.23
CA TYR A 123 -12.08 -13.78 -24.08
C TYR A 123 -13.19 -12.81 -24.51
N ALA A 124 -14.46 -13.14 -24.30
CA ALA A 124 -15.62 -12.29 -24.50
C ALA A 124 -16.31 -12.03 -23.15
N GLU A 125 -16.29 -10.80 -22.69
CA GLU A 125 -16.94 -10.38 -21.45
C GLU A 125 -18.26 -9.68 -21.76
N TYR A 126 -19.33 -10.06 -21.06
CA TYR A 126 -20.69 -9.59 -21.28
C TYR A 126 -21.17 -8.77 -20.10
N LYS A 127 -21.75 -7.58 -20.38
CA LYS A 127 -22.30 -6.69 -19.34
C LYS A 127 -23.65 -6.13 -19.78
N HIS A 128 -24.63 -6.07 -18.87
CA HIS A 128 -25.80 -5.22 -19.08
C HIS A 128 -25.48 -3.78 -18.80
N GLY A 129 -25.85 -2.88 -19.70
CA GLY A 129 -25.75 -1.45 -19.50
C GLY A 129 -26.68 -1.01 -18.37
N GLY A 130 -26.12 -0.50 -17.28
CA GLY A 130 -26.85 0.10 -16.16
C GLY A 130 -26.78 1.62 -16.19
N MET A 131 -27.72 2.31 -15.52
CA MET A 131 -27.73 3.77 -15.46
C MET A 131 -26.49 4.37 -14.77
N LEU A 132 -25.91 3.66 -13.80
CA LEU A 132 -24.72 4.09 -13.04
C LEU A 132 -23.55 3.11 -13.14
N VAL A 133 -23.83 1.82 -13.23
CA VAL A 133 -22.80 0.76 -13.26
C VAL A 133 -23.26 -0.36 -14.18
N ASP A 134 -22.37 -0.82 -15.04
CA ASP A 134 -22.62 -1.99 -15.89
C ASP A 134 -22.52 -3.27 -15.04
N THR A 135 -23.46 -4.19 -15.21
CA THR A 135 -23.50 -5.45 -14.45
C THR A 135 -22.94 -6.58 -15.31
N LEU A 136 -21.91 -7.27 -14.81
CA LEU A 136 -21.32 -8.43 -15.46
C LEU A 136 -22.34 -9.58 -15.55
N ILE A 137 -22.40 -10.23 -16.71
CA ILE A 137 -23.22 -11.41 -16.98
C ILE A 137 -22.29 -12.54 -17.33
N TYR A 138 -22.52 -13.71 -16.74
CA TYR A 138 -21.81 -14.94 -17.05
C TYR A 138 -22.80 -16.11 -17.12
N ALA A 139 -22.61 -17.00 -18.06
CA ALA A 139 -23.45 -18.18 -18.36
C ALA A 139 -24.93 -17.88 -18.71
N LYS A 140 -25.40 -16.65 -18.54
CA LYS A 140 -26.80 -16.21 -18.76
C LYS A 140 -26.89 -15.13 -19.85
N GLN A 141 -25.84 -14.96 -20.64
CA GLN A 141 -25.84 -14.03 -21.77
C GLN A 141 -26.87 -14.45 -22.82
N GLU A 142 -27.60 -13.49 -23.33
CA GLU A 142 -28.70 -13.70 -24.28
C GLU A 142 -28.17 -13.89 -25.70
N VAL A 143 -27.05 -13.27 -26.02
CA VAL A 143 -26.37 -13.42 -27.32
C VAL A 143 -24.92 -13.80 -27.08
N ASN A 144 -24.47 -14.90 -27.68
CA ASN A 144 -23.07 -15.30 -27.70
C ASN A 144 -22.40 -14.69 -28.92
N VAL A 145 -21.25 -14.07 -28.67
CA VAL A 145 -20.39 -13.50 -29.71
C VAL A 145 -19.09 -14.28 -29.76
N ASP A 146 -18.75 -14.81 -30.93
CA ASP A 146 -17.53 -15.58 -31.14
C ASP A 146 -16.77 -15.03 -32.37
N MET A 147 -15.53 -15.37 -32.49
CA MET A 147 -14.68 -14.96 -33.60
C MET A 147 -13.88 -16.15 -34.10
N ASP A 148 -13.54 -16.15 -35.40
CA ASP A 148 -12.68 -17.19 -35.94
C ASP A 148 -11.35 -17.26 -35.17
N THR A 149 -10.86 -18.48 -34.97
CA THR A 149 -9.71 -18.74 -34.05
C THR A 149 -8.44 -18.03 -34.45
N THR A 150 -8.23 -17.78 -35.74
CA THR A 150 -7.04 -17.14 -36.29
C THR A 150 -7.05 -15.63 -36.01
N SER A 151 -8.17 -14.99 -36.29
CA SER A 151 -8.37 -13.55 -36.01
C SER A 151 -8.44 -13.25 -34.54
N LEU A 152 -9.03 -14.15 -33.73
CA LEU A 152 -9.10 -14.02 -32.27
C LEU A 152 -7.70 -13.99 -31.63
N LYS A 153 -6.75 -14.80 -32.13
CA LYS A 153 -5.36 -14.77 -31.65
C LYS A 153 -4.67 -13.44 -31.92
N GLN A 154 -5.03 -12.76 -33.01
CA GLN A 154 -4.47 -11.49 -33.43
C GLN A 154 -5.19 -10.28 -32.83
N LEU A 155 -6.30 -10.46 -32.09
CA LEU A 155 -7.08 -9.38 -31.50
C LEU A 155 -6.35 -8.75 -30.29
N ASN A 156 -5.36 -7.93 -30.57
CA ASN A 156 -4.48 -7.34 -29.56
C ASN A 156 -5.01 -6.02 -28.93
N ALA A 157 -6.16 -5.51 -29.40
CA ALA A 157 -6.90 -4.41 -28.81
C ALA A 157 -8.35 -4.83 -28.49
N PRO A 158 -8.99 -4.30 -27.42
CA PRO A 158 -10.36 -4.63 -27.10
C PRO A 158 -11.32 -4.24 -28.23
N MET A 159 -12.18 -5.17 -28.64
CA MET A 159 -13.32 -4.91 -29.48
C MET A 159 -14.55 -4.75 -28.60
N LYS A 160 -15.16 -3.57 -28.64
CA LYS A 160 -16.35 -3.24 -27.84
C LYS A 160 -17.58 -3.22 -28.74
N LEU A 161 -18.56 -4.01 -28.38
CA LEU A 161 -19.82 -4.12 -29.10
C LEU A 161 -20.97 -3.79 -28.14
N THR A 162 -21.97 -3.12 -28.63
CA THR A 162 -23.26 -2.92 -27.95
C THR A 162 -24.34 -3.51 -28.82
N ILE A 163 -25.08 -4.47 -28.27
CA ILE A 163 -26.15 -5.18 -28.94
C ILE A 163 -27.46 -4.76 -28.30
N THR A 164 -28.36 -4.20 -29.08
CA THR A 164 -29.73 -3.86 -28.65
C THR A 164 -30.76 -4.58 -29.53
N ARG A 165 -31.92 -4.86 -28.98
CA ARG A 165 -33.03 -5.43 -29.72
C ARG A 165 -34.18 -4.45 -29.74
N GLU A 166 -34.67 -4.12 -30.92
CA GLU A 166 -35.78 -3.23 -31.15
C GLU A 166 -36.71 -3.82 -32.23
N GLY A 167 -37.98 -4.04 -31.92
CA GLY A 167 -38.94 -4.62 -32.88
C GLY A 167 -38.57 -5.99 -33.45
N GLY A 168 -37.91 -6.82 -32.63
CA GLY A 168 -37.42 -8.13 -33.04
C GLY A 168 -36.14 -8.14 -33.88
N ILE A 169 -35.55 -6.98 -34.14
CA ILE A 169 -34.34 -6.78 -34.95
C ILE A 169 -33.18 -6.46 -34.00
N TYR A 170 -32.01 -7.04 -34.30
CA TYR A 170 -30.80 -6.81 -33.50
C TYR A 170 -29.95 -5.71 -34.12
N HIS A 171 -29.67 -4.65 -33.36
CA HIS A 171 -28.77 -3.60 -33.73
C HIS A 171 -27.43 -3.80 -33.04
N VAL A 172 -26.39 -3.97 -33.84
CA VAL A 172 -25.01 -4.17 -33.35
C VAL A 172 -24.20 -2.94 -33.68
N LYS A 173 -23.85 -2.17 -32.66
CA LYS A 173 -22.96 -1.02 -32.73
C LYS A 173 -21.65 -1.36 -32.00
N GLY A 174 -20.52 -0.86 -32.49
CA GLY A 174 -19.28 -1.12 -31.81
C GLY A 174 -18.07 -0.41 -32.38
N LYS A 175 -16.96 -0.55 -31.67
CA LYS A 175 -15.66 0.01 -32.08
C LYS A 175 -14.59 -1.05 -31.93
N TYR A 176 -13.68 -1.11 -32.90
CA TYR A 176 -12.56 -2.02 -32.86
C TYR A 176 -11.35 -1.40 -33.57
N PHE A 177 -10.18 -1.92 -33.29
CA PHE A 177 -8.94 -1.54 -33.96
C PHE A 177 -8.49 -2.67 -34.88
N LYS A 178 -7.94 -2.32 -36.05
CA LYS A 178 -7.38 -3.32 -36.94
C LYS A 178 -6.05 -3.80 -36.38
N PRO A 179 -5.86 -5.13 -36.16
CA PRO A 179 -4.55 -5.67 -35.82
C PRO A 179 -3.56 -5.42 -36.99
N ILE A 180 -2.33 -5.05 -36.66
CA ILE A 180 -1.22 -4.90 -37.62
C ILE A 180 -0.32 -6.12 -37.48
N ASP A 181 0.08 -6.45 -36.27
CA ASP A 181 0.84 -7.64 -35.90
C ASP A 181 0.35 -8.21 -34.55
N ALA A 182 1.09 -9.15 -33.95
CA ALA A 182 0.71 -9.78 -32.69
C ALA A 182 0.66 -8.82 -31.48
N GLU A 183 1.32 -7.67 -31.55
CA GLU A 183 1.44 -6.73 -30.41
C GLU A 183 0.87 -5.36 -30.73
N THR A 184 0.88 -4.94 -31.99
CA THR A 184 0.50 -3.59 -32.42
C THR A 184 -0.85 -3.57 -33.15
N PHE A 185 -1.52 -2.43 -33.03
CA PHE A 185 -2.81 -2.19 -33.71
C PHE A 185 -2.87 -0.76 -34.28
N GLY A 186 -3.76 -0.56 -35.27
CA GLY A 186 -3.96 0.74 -35.90
C GLY A 186 -4.47 1.79 -34.91
N LYS A 187 -3.99 3.02 -35.05
CA LYS A 187 -4.37 4.14 -34.16
C LYS A 187 -5.83 4.60 -34.36
N THR A 188 -6.41 4.38 -35.54
CA THR A 188 -7.78 4.79 -35.84
C THR A 188 -8.77 3.67 -35.57
N PRO A 189 -9.82 3.89 -34.75
CA PRO A 189 -10.86 2.92 -34.52
C PRO A 189 -11.76 2.78 -35.75
N TYR A 190 -12.17 1.56 -36.04
CA TYR A 190 -13.23 1.26 -37.00
C TYR A 190 -14.55 1.09 -36.28
N GLU A 191 -15.63 1.59 -36.87
CA GLU A 191 -16.96 1.46 -36.29
C GLU A 191 -17.73 0.31 -36.96
N ILE A 192 -18.50 -0.40 -36.15
CA ILE A 192 -19.48 -1.39 -36.59
C ILE A 192 -20.86 -0.77 -36.35
N ASN A 193 -21.68 -0.72 -37.38
CA ASN A 193 -23.10 -0.39 -37.26
C ASN A 193 -23.86 -1.29 -38.23
N LYS A 194 -24.41 -2.39 -37.69
CA LYS A 194 -25.12 -3.41 -38.47
C LYS A 194 -26.44 -3.75 -37.84
N THR A 195 -27.41 -3.96 -38.69
CA THR A 195 -28.74 -4.41 -38.32
C THR A 195 -28.93 -5.85 -38.79
N LEU A 196 -29.35 -6.75 -37.88
CA LEU A 196 -29.50 -8.17 -38.14
C LEU A 196 -30.93 -8.55 -37.88
N ALA A 197 -31.61 -9.12 -38.87
CA ALA A 197 -33.02 -9.53 -38.76
C ALA A 197 -33.19 -10.78 -37.87
N LYS A 198 -32.23 -11.69 -37.88
CA LYS A 198 -32.28 -12.95 -37.08
C LYS A 198 -30.86 -13.40 -36.70
N LEU A 199 -30.75 -14.15 -35.63
CA LEU A 199 -29.55 -14.89 -35.22
C LEU A 199 -29.78 -16.39 -35.49
N PRO A 200 -28.73 -17.18 -35.88
CA PRO A 200 -27.34 -16.81 -36.01
C PRO A 200 -27.01 -15.91 -37.19
N ALA A 201 -26.06 -15.01 -37.03
CA ALA A 201 -25.58 -14.11 -38.06
C ALA A 201 -24.08 -13.89 -38.02
N GLN A 202 -23.48 -13.54 -39.18
CA GLN A 202 -22.05 -13.23 -39.28
C GLN A 202 -21.83 -11.79 -39.68
N ILE A 203 -20.88 -11.16 -39.01
CA ILE A 203 -20.44 -9.78 -39.34
C ILE A 203 -18.95 -9.86 -39.71
N ARG A 204 -18.65 -9.56 -40.97
CA ARG A 204 -17.25 -9.44 -41.42
C ARG A 204 -16.68 -8.09 -41.04
N THR A 205 -15.56 -8.10 -40.32
CA THR A 205 -14.80 -6.92 -39.92
C THR A 205 -13.37 -7.01 -40.44
N LYS A 206 -12.63 -5.90 -40.36
CA LYS A 206 -11.18 -5.93 -40.71
C LYS A 206 -10.32 -6.62 -39.67
N ALA A 207 -10.89 -6.95 -38.50
CA ALA A 207 -10.22 -7.70 -37.44
C ALA A 207 -10.58 -9.20 -37.46
N GLY A 208 -11.53 -9.63 -38.29
CA GLY A 208 -12.00 -11.01 -38.39
C GLY A 208 -13.50 -11.09 -38.56
N THR A 209 -14.02 -12.32 -38.69
CA THR A 209 -15.45 -12.58 -38.80
C THR A 209 -16.05 -12.86 -37.42
N LEU A 210 -17.01 -12.04 -37.02
CA LEU A 210 -17.81 -12.25 -35.82
C LEU A 210 -18.98 -13.13 -36.12
N THR A 211 -19.24 -14.13 -35.29
CA THR A 211 -20.43 -14.96 -35.32
C THR A 211 -21.26 -14.68 -34.09
N LEU A 212 -22.48 -14.19 -34.28
CA LEU A 212 -23.43 -13.96 -33.22
C LEU A 212 -24.46 -15.09 -33.22
N THR A 213 -24.66 -15.68 -32.07
CA THR A 213 -25.65 -16.79 -31.88
C THR A 213 -26.55 -16.44 -30.71
N GLN A 214 -27.86 -16.74 -30.85
CA GLN A 214 -28.81 -16.55 -29.78
C GLN A 214 -28.66 -17.69 -28.75
N ASN A 215 -28.77 -17.33 -27.47
CA ASN A 215 -28.83 -18.31 -26.40
C ASN A 215 -30.23 -18.99 -26.47
N PRO A 216 -30.30 -20.31 -26.42
CA PRO A 216 -31.60 -20.99 -26.50
C PRO A 216 -32.49 -20.80 -25.27
N VAL A 217 -31.91 -20.40 -24.12
CA VAL A 217 -32.64 -20.30 -22.84
C VAL A 217 -32.93 -18.84 -22.50
N TYR A 218 -32.02 -17.92 -22.83
CA TYR A 218 -32.13 -16.51 -22.47
C TYR A 218 -32.34 -15.68 -23.74
N GLU A 219 -33.33 -14.80 -23.72
CA GLU A 219 -33.63 -13.91 -24.83
C GLU A 219 -33.38 -12.45 -24.44
N LEU A 220 -32.73 -11.69 -25.33
CA LEU A 220 -32.49 -10.26 -25.12
C LEU A 220 -33.82 -9.49 -25.12
N LYS A 221 -34.16 -8.88 -24.00
CA LYS A 221 -35.36 -8.08 -23.86
C LYS A 221 -35.26 -6.80 -24.69
N GLU A 222 -36.41 -6.33 -25.19
CA GLU A 222 -36.46 -5.07 -25.93
C GLU A 222 -35.96 -3.89 -25.08
N GLY A 223 -35.17 -3.01 -25.68
CA GLY A 223 -34.60 -1.86 -25.02
C GLY A 223 -33.42 -2.11 -24.05
N THR A 224 -33.02 -3.38 -23.88
CA THR A 224 -31.84 -3.70 -23.05
C THR A 224 -30.57 -3.64 -23.88
N GLU A 225 -29.55 -2.97 -23.32
CA GLU A 225 -28.20 -2.93 -23.93
C GLU A 225 -27.33 -4.07 -23.38
N LEU A 226 -26.91 -4.96 -24.29
CA LEU A 226 -25.88 -5.95 -24.01
C LEU A 226 -24.55 -5.45 -24.54
N LYS A 227 -23.65 -5.13 -23.66
CA LYS A 227 -22.27 -4.72 -23.99
C LYS A 227 -21.37 -5.93 -23.97
N VAL A 228 -20.60 -6.10 -25.04
CA VAL A 228 -19.65 -7.21 -25.19
C VAL A 228 -18.27 -6.64 -25.45
N GLU A 229 -17.31 -7.03 -24.64
CA GLU A 229 -15.93 -6.67 -24.83
C GLU A 229 -15.11 -7.92 -25.12
N MET A 230 -14.50 -7.98 -26.33
CA MET A 230 -13.68 -9.12 -26.78
C MET A 230 -12.23 -8.70 -26.87
N ILE A 231 -11.35 -9.60 -26.42
CA ILE A 231 -9.90 -9.43 -26.51
C ILE A 231 -9.23 -10.78 -26.77
N SER A 232 -7.99 -10.78 -27.33
CA SER A 232 -7.30 -12.08 -27.53
C SER A 232 -7.13 -12.86 -26.22
N PRO A 233 -7.23 -14.19 -26.25
CA PRO A 233 -7.00 -15.04 -25.08
C PRO A 233 -5.65 -14.80 -24.39
N PHE A 234 -4.63 -14.43 -25.18
CA PHE A 234 -3.31 -14.07 -24.67
C PHE A 234 -3.34 -12.79 -23.81
N LYS A 235 -4.05 -11.75 -24.25
CA LYS A 235 -4.18 -10.51 -23.44
C LYS A 235 -5.13 -10.70 -22.26
N ALA A 236 -6.24 -11.41 -22.46
CA ALA A 236 -7.13 -11.78 -21.38
C ALA A 236 -6.38 -12.55 -20.27
N SER A 237 -5.50 -13.50 -20.65
CA SER A 237 -4.72 -14.26 -19.68
C SER A 237 -3.87 -13.41 -18.74
N LYS A 238 -3.40 -12.23 -19.18
CA LYS A 238 -2.63 -11.31 -18.32
C LYS A 238 -3.46 -10.77 -17.16
N GLU A 239 -4.74 -10.46 -17.40
CA GLU A 239 -5.64 -9.94 -16.37
C GLU A 239 -6.14 -11.05 -15.43
N TYR A 240 -6.47 -12.23 -16.00
CA TYR A 240 -6.87 -13.40 -15.21
C TYR A 240 -5.72 -13.91 -14.33
N PHE A 241 -4.51 -13.92 -14.86
CA PHE A 241 -3.31 -14.30 -14.10
C PHE A 241 -3.06 -13.43 -12.87
N LYS A 242 -3.30 -12.12 -12.94
CA LYS A 242 -3.18 -11.22 -11.78
C LYS A 242 -4.20 -11.49 -10.67
N ARG A 243 -5.34 -12.09 -11.03
CA ARG A 243 -6.45 -12.40 -10.11
C ARG A 243 -6.30 -13.80 -9.48
N LEU A 244 -5.40 -14.61 -10.02
CA LEU A 244 -5.12 -15.97 -9.57
C LEU A 244 -3.98 -15.92 -8.54
N THR A 245 -4.17 -16.61 -7.42
CA THR A 245 -3.13 -16.80 -6.41
C THR A 245 -3.08 -18.27 -6.05
N MET A 246 -1.88 -18.80 -5.93
CA MET A 246 -1.61 -20.20 -5.61
C MET A 246 -0.73 -20.26 -4.38
N ASN A 247 -1.15 -21.01 -3.39
CA ASN A 247 -0.42 -21.18 -2.15
C ASN A 247 -0.34 -22.65 -1.79
N GLN A 248 0.86 -23.14 -1.47
CA GLN A 248 1.02 -24.45 -0.90
C GLN A 248 0.51 -24.42 0.55
N THR A 249 -0.42 -25.32 0.90
CA THR A 249 -1.07 -25.33 2.21
C THR A 249 -0.07 -25.58 3.35
N LYS A 250 0.92 -26.47 3.12
CA LYS A 250 2.06 -26.71 4.02
C LYS A 250 3.27 -27.11 3.16
N LYS A 251 4.46 -26.65 3.54
CA LYS A 251 5.73 -26.96 2.82
C LYS A 251 6.04 -28.47 2.66
N THR A 252 5.39 -29.33 3.44
CA THR A 252 5.57 -30.79 3.43
C THR A 252 4.38 -31.53 2.81
N ALA A 253 3.34 -30.82 2.36
CA ALA A 253 2.14 -31.43 1.81
C ALA A 253 2.05 -31.17 0.30
N ASN A 254 1.68 -32.21 -0.47
CA ASN A 254 1.45 -32.13 -1.91
C ASN A 254 0.10 -31.47 -2.24
N THR A 255 -0.37 -30.56 -1.36
CA THR A 255 -1.66 -29.90 -1.48
C THR A 255 -1.47 -28.43 -1.81
N VAL A 256 -2.10 -27.97 -2.88
CA VAL A 256 -2.08 -26.61 -3.35
C VAL A 256 -3.47 -26.01 -3.24
N GLU A 257 -3.58 -24.83 -2.67
CA GLU A 257 -4.79 -24.02 -2.64
C GLU A 257 -4.74 -22.99 -3.77
N LEU A 258 -5.72 -23.02 -4.62
CA LEU A 258 -5.92 -22.09 -5.72
C LEU A 258 -7.01 -21.11 -5.32
N THR A 259 -6.74 -19.82 -5.38
CA THR A 259 -7.72 -18.77 -5.12
C THR A 259 -7.82 -17.83 -6.32
N PHE A 260 -9.05 -17.50 -6.67
CA PHE A 260 -9.33 -16.60 -7.78
C PHE A 260 -10.35 -15.54 -7.41
N ASN A 261 -10.03 -14.27 -7.73
CA ASN A 261 -10.86 -13.13 -7.43
C ASN A 261 -11.60 -12.65 -8.69
N ASP A 262 -12.93 -12.68 -8.66
CA ASP A 262 -13.75 -12.32 -9.83
C ASP A 262 -15.02 -11.56 -9.43
N GLU A 263 -15.58 -10.80 -10.36
CA GLU A 263 -16.86 -10.11 -10.18
C GLU A 263 -18.06 -11.08 -10.20
N SER A 264 -17.92 -12.25 -10.86
CA SER A 264 -18.93 -13.30 -10.90
C SER A 264 -18.47 -14.50 -10.09
N ARG A 265 -19.32 -14.96 -9.16
CA ARG A 265 -19.08 -16.18 -8.37
C ARG A 265 -19.02 -17.43 -9.25
N GLU A 266 -19.95 -17.56 -10.18
CA GLU A 266 -20.04 -18.68 -11.11
C GLU A 266 -18.81 -18.75 -12.00
N ARG A 267 -18.40 -17.59 -12.59
CA ARG A 267 -17.20 -17.51 -13.43
C ARG A 267 -15.93 -17.87 -12.68
N GLY A 268 -15.81 -17.45 -11.42
CA GLY A 268 -14.65 -17.77 -10.59
C GLY A 268 -14.51 -19.26 -10.32
N VAL A 269 -15.61 -19.93 -10.03
CA VAL A 269 -15.65 -21.39 -9.81
C VAL A 269 -15.34 -22.15 -11.10
N ASP A 270 -15.98 -21.76 -12.21
CA ASP A 270 -15.77 -22.41 -13.52
C ASP A 270 -14.33 -22.22 -14.01
N PHE A 271 -13.75 -21.03 -13.76
CA PHE A 271 -12.36 -20.77 -14.11
C PHE A 271 -11.40 -21.69 -13.35
N LEU A 272 -11.59 -21.88 -12.04
CA LEU A 272 -10.75 -22.77 -11.23
C LEU A 272 -10.89 -24.21 -11.66
N ASN A 273 -12.11 -24.70 -11.89
CA ASN A 273 -12.35 -26.04 -12.40
C ASN A 273 -11.72 -26.22 -13.79
N GLY A 274 -11.97 -25.29 -14.71
CA GLY A 274 -11.39 -25.33 -16.04
C GLY A 274 -9.88 -25.26 -16.07
N LEU A 275 -9.26 -24.59 -15.08
CA LEU A 275 -7.80 -24.57 -14.94
C LEU A 275 -7.25 -25.93 -14.52
N ILE A 276 -7.94 -26.60 -13.58
CA ILE A 276 -7.57 -27.95 -13.13
C ILE A 276 -7.76 -28.96 -14.29
N ASP A 277 -8.85 -28.82 -15.02
CA ASP A 277 -9.12 -29.69 -16.19
C ASP A 277 -8.07 -29.48 -17.29
N ALA A 278 -7.70 -28.22 -17.57
CA ALA A 278 -6.65 -27.90 -18.53
C ALA A 278 -5.29 -28.46 -18.10
N TYR A 279 -4.99 -28.40 -16.81
CA TYR A 279 -3.75 -28.97 -16.25
C TYR A 279 -3.75 -30.49 -16.37
N ASN A 280 -4.81 -31.16 -15.94
CA ASN A 280 -4.94 -32.64 -16.04
C ASN A 280 -4.87 -33.08 -17.49
N TYR A 281 -5.56 -32.38 -18.39
CA TYR A 281 -5.52 -32.68 -19.83
C TYR A 281 -4.10 -32.57 -20.40
N GLN A 282 -3.38 -31.48 -20.05
CA GLN A 282 -2.01 -31.30 -20.52
C GLN A 282 -1.05 -32.34 -19.92
N ALA A 283 -1.16 -32.60 -18.62
CA ALA A 283 -0.34 -33.61 -17.94
C ALA A 283 -0.57 -35.01 -18.56
N ASN A 284 -1.81 -35.34 -18.92
CA ASN A 284 -2.15 -36.61 -19.59
C ASN A 284 -1.56 -36.65 -21.01
N ILE A 285 -1.62 -35.58 -21.79
CA ILE A 285 -0.97 -35.51 -23.11
C ILE A 285 0.53 -35.74 -22.97
N ASP A 286 1.18 -35.04 -22.05
CA ASP A 286 2.63 -35.09 -21.85
C ASP A 286 3.07 -36.52 -21.44
N LYS A 287 2.32 -37.13 -20.51
CA LYS A 287 2.54 -38.54 -20.11
C LYS A 287 2.36 -39.51 -21.27
N ASN A 288 1.27 -39.37 -22.02
CA ASN A 288 0.99 -40.20 -23.15
C ASN A 288 2.03 -40.06 -24.27
N GLU A 289 2.61 -38.89 -24.46
CA GLU A 289 3.68 -38.70 -25.44
C GLU A 289 4.92 -39.52 -25.10
N ILE A 290 5.32 -39.55 -23.81
CA ILE A 290 6.45 -40.36 -23.34
C ILE A 290 6.14 -41.84 -23.58
N GLN A 291 4.95 -42.29 -23.17
CA GLN A 291 4.55 -43.70 -23.33
C GLN A 291 4.47 -44.11 -24.80
N LYS A 292 3.92 -43.26 -25.66
CA LYS A 292 3.85 -43.49 -27.10
C LYS A 292 5.24 -43.62 -27.74
N ARG A 293 6.19 -42.70 -27.38
CA ARG A 293 7.57 -42.79 -27.85
C ARG A 293 8.23 -44.09 -27.38
N THR A 294 7.94 -44.50 -26.13
CA THR A 294 8.44 -45.76 -25.59
C THR A 294 7.84 -46.96 -26.35
N GLU A 295 6.56 -46.97 -26.63
CA GLU A 295 5.91 -47.98 -27.41
C GLU A 295 6.47 -48.08 -28.84
N ASP A 296 6.64 -46.93 -29.52
CA ASP A 296 7.20 -46.87 -30.88
C ASP A 296 8.63 -47.41 -30.90
N PHE A 297 9.44 -47.09 -29.87
CA PHE A 297 10.79 -47.61 -29.72
C PHE A 297 10.76 -49.16 -29.56
N ILE A 298 9.94 -49.66 -28.64
CA ILE A 298 9.81 -51.09 -28.39
C ILE A 298 9.30 -51.85 -29.64
N ASN A 299 8.32 -51.28 -30.32
CA ASN A 299 7.79 -51.88 -31.56
C ASN A 299 8.83 -51.95 -32.66
N SER A 300 9.60 -50.86 -32.83
CA SER A 300 10.74 -50.83 -33.76
C SER A 300 11.77 -51.92 -33.43
N ARG A 301 12.04 -52.11 -32.13
CA ARG A 301 13.03 -53.11 -31.69
C ARG A 301 12.50 -54.55 -31.83
N LEU A 302 11.21 -54.78 -31.47
CA LEU A 302 10.57 -56.06 -31.65
C LEU A 302 10.59 -56.52 -33.11
N ALA A 303 10.35 -55.61 -34.06
CA ALA A 303 10.40 -55.95 -35.49
C ALA A 303 11.80 -56.45 -35.90
N LYS A 304 12.89 -55.77 -35.43
CA LYS A 304 14.26 -56.18 -35.72
C LYS A 304 14.58 -57.55 -35.11
N ILE A 305 14.24 -57.77 -33.83
CA ILE A 305 14.53 -58.99 -33.13
C ILE A 305 13.71 -60.15 -33.69
N SER A 306 12.45 -59.91 -34.10
CA SER A 306 11.67 -60.93 -34.77
C SER A 306 12.33 -61.45 -36.05
N THR A 307 12.93 -60.55 -36.83
CA THR A 307 13.68 -60.88 -38.04
C THR A 307 14.95 -61.69 -37.70
N GLU A 308 15.69 -61.27 -36.66
CA GLU A 308 16.89 -61.94 -36.16
C GLU A 308 16.53 -63.36 -35.62
N LEU A 309 15.43 -63.46 -34.86
CA LEU A 309 14.98 -64.75 -34.32
C LEU A 309 14.59 -65.75 -35.44
N THR A 310 13.84 -65.27 -36.43
CA THR A 310 13.53 -66.04 -37.59
C THR A 310 14.78 -66.50 -38.34
N GLY A 311 15.76 -65.65 -38.47
CA GLY A 311 17.07 -65.98 -39.05
C GLY A 311 17.80 -67.04 -38.25
N ASN A 312 17.84 -66.92 -36.92
CA ASN A 312 18.45 -67.88 -36.03
C ASN A 312 17.74 -69.23 -36.02
N ASP A 313 16.42 -69.26 -36.03
CA ASP A 313 15.61 -70.44 -36.13
C ASP A 313 15.86 -71.21 -37.48
N THR A 314 15.93 -70.44 -38.56
CA THR A 314 16.25 -70.96 -39.87
C THR A 314 17.69 -71.56 -39.93
N ASN A 315 18.64 -70.86 -39.29
CA ASN A 315 20.02 -71.30 -39.17
C ASN A 315 20.12 -72.61 -38.35
N LEU A 316 19.38 -72.65 -37.22
CA LEU A 316 19.28 -73.88 -36.38
C LEU A 316 18.68 -75.04 -37.12
N GLU A 317 17.55 -74.85 -37.83
CA GLU A 317 16.92 -75.82 -38.63
C GLU A 317 17.87 -76.41 -39.75
N LYS A 318 18.44 -75.48 -40.54
CA LYS A 318 19.44 -75.84 -41.56
C LYS A 318 20.61 -76.64 -41.02
N TYR A 319 21.12 -76.20 -39.83
CA TYR A 319 22.27 -76.88 -39.18
C TYR A 319 21.82 -78.29 -38.74
N LYS A 320 20.65 -78.48 -38.10
CA LYS A 320 20.13 -79.76 -37.69
C LYS A 320 19.85 -80.68 -38.89
N GLN A 321 19.27 -80.15 -39.98
CA GLN A 321 19.00 -80.97 -41.23
C GLN A 321 20.33 -81.36 -41.88
N LYS A 322 21.27 -80.56 -42.03
CA LYS A 322 22.59 -80.80 -42.66
C LYS A 322 23.38 -81.90 -41.93
N ASN A 323 23.25 -81.93 -40.61
CA ASN A 323 24.07 -82.87 -39.80
C ASN A 323 23.35 -84.16 -39.34
N ARG A 324 22.08 -84.38 -39.72
CA ARG A 324 21.23 -85.56 -39.37
C ARG A 324 21.33 -85.92 -37.89
N MET A 325 21.18 -84.97 -37.00
CA MET A 325 21.38 -85.20 -35.58
C MET A 325 20.08 -85.59 -34.89
N VAL A 326 20.04 -86.87 -34.44
CA VAL A 326 19.12 -87.41 -33.51
C VAL A 326 19.88 -87.92 -32.30
N ASP A 327 19.65 -87.29 -31.15
CA ASP A 327 19.94 -87.63 -29.74
C ASP A 327 21.37 -88.07 -29.35
N ILE A 328 22.05 -87.34 -28.58
CA ILE A 328 23.31 -87.71 -27.91
C ILE A 328 23.14 -87.68 -26.38
N GLY A 329 23.25 -88.84 -25.83
CA GLY A 329 23.00 -89.36 -24.50
C GLY A 329 23.52 -88.66 -23.25
N LEU A 330 22.89 -89.11 -22.29
CA LEU A 330 22.71 -88.95 -20.86
C LEU A 330 23.86 -88.55 -19.97
N ASN A 331 25.15 -88.60 -20.37
CA ASN A 331 26.32 -88.22 -19.49
C ASN A 331 26.76 -86.71 -19.55
N ALA A 332 26.24 -86.03 -20.57
CA ALA A 332 26.44 -84.55 -20.64
C ALA A 332 25.43 -83.76 -19.74
N LYS A 333 24.43 -84.42 -19.22
CA LYS A 333 23.31 -83.81 -18.60
C LYS A 333 23.66 -82.97 -17.34
N GLN A 334 24.65 -83.28 -16.55
CA GLN A 334 24.99 -82.63 -15.32
C GLN A 334 25.92 -81.47 -15.57
N ALA A 335 26.86 -81.61 -16.52
CA ALA A 335 27.72 -80.49 -16.93
C ALA A 335 26.93 -79.47 -17.78
N VAL A 336 25.93 -79.92 -18.54
CA VAL A 336 24.98 -79.10 -19.30
C VAL A 336 24.11 -78.24 -18.36
N LEU A 337 23.60 -78.82 -17.26
CA LEU A 337 22.77 -78.09 -16.30
C LEU A 337 23.53 -76.91 -15.65
N SER A 338 24.79 -77.07 -15.31
CA SER A 338 25.64 -75.98 -14.77
C SER A 338 26.04 -74.95 -15.85
N SER A 339 26.33 -75.43 -17.10
CA SER A 339 26.52 -74.57 -18.25
C SER A 339 25.28 -73.77 -18.61
N ASP A 340 24.10 -74.38 -18.58
CA ASP A 340 22.83 -73.74 -18.87
C ASP A 340 22.49 -72.60 -17.89
N GLN A 341 22.86 -72.78 -16.63
CA GLN A 341 22.64 -71.73 -15.62
C GLN A 341 23.52 -70.47 -15.87
N PHE A 342 24.84 -70.70 -16.17
CA PHE A 342 25.73 -69.60 -16.55
C PHE A 342 25.38 -69.00 -17.92
N ASP A 343 24.88 -69.81 -18.85
CA ASP A 343 24.41 -69.34 -20.14
C ASP A 343 23.15 -68.47 -20.02
N GLN A 344 22.22 -68.78 -19.11
CA GLN A 344 21.09 -67.95 -18.80
C GLN A 344 21.47 -66.59 -18.19
N GLU A 345 22.43 -66.62 -17.26
CA GLU A 345 22.97 -65.38 -16.68
C GLU A 345 23.76 -64.54 -17.71
N LEU A 346 24.53 -65.18 -18.59
CA LEU A 346 25.23 -64.52 -19.69
C LEU A 346 24.25 -63.89 -20.67
N ASN A 347 23.15 -64.59 -20.95
CA ASN A 347 22.08 -64.06 -21.79
C ASN A 347 21.41 -62.82 -21.22
N LYS A 348 21.13 -62.82 -19.91
CA LYS A 348 20.62 -61.64 -19.22
C LYS A 348 21.57 -60.45 -19.31
N ALA A 349 22.85 -60.70 -19.02
CA ALA A 349 23.87 -59.66 -19.11
C ALA A 349 24.06 -59.12 -20.53
N ASN A 350 23.99 -59.95 -21.55
CA ASN A 350 24.02 -59.53 -22.95
C ASN A 350 22.84 -58.68 -23.31
N MET A 351 21.62 -59.06 -22.86
CA MET A 351 20.42 -58.25 -23.05
C MET A 351 20.56 -56.82 -22.49
N GLN A 352 21.06 -56.71 -21.25
CA GLN A 352 21.28 -55.43 -20.63
C GLN A 352 22.31 -54.54 -21.37
N VAL A 353 23.36 -55.14 -21.84
CA VAL A 353 24.36 -54.42 -22.66
C VAL A 353 23.74 -53.92 -23.98
N GLU A 354 22.92 -54.71 -24.61
CA GLU A 354 22.27 -54.33 -25.87
C GLU A 354 21.22 -53.22 -25.66
N LEU A 355 20.43 -53.32 -24.60
CA LEU A 355 19.50 -52.24 -24.22
C LEU A 355 20.21 -50.94 -23.98
N LEU A 356 21.31 -50.95 -23.21
CA LEU A 356 22.12 -49.76 -22.98
C LEU A 356 22.70 -49.18 -24.28
N ASN A 357 23.10 -50.03 -25.23
CA ASN A 357 23.59 -49.56 -26.54
C ASN A 357 22.46 -48.93 -27.38
N GLU A 358 21.29 -49.54 -27.42
CA GLU A 358 20.15 -49.00 -28.21
C GLU A 358 19.63 -47.69 -27.68
N ILE A 359 19.52 -47.54 -26.35
CA ILE A 359 19.15 -46.26 -25.75
C ILE A 359 20.22 -45.22 -26.03
N GLY A 360 21.52 -45.61 -25.93
CA GLY A 360 22.61 -44.72 -26.29
C GLY A 360 22.50 -44.22 -27.73
N LYS A 361 22.27 -45.10 -28.69
CA LYS A 361 22.03 -44.75 -30.10
C LYS A 361 20.84 -43.83 -30.29
N TYR A 362 19.75 -44.07 -29.56
CA TYR A 362 18.56 -43.21 -29.58
C TYR A 362 18.92 -41.78 -29.13
N MET A 363 19.69 -41.66 -28.04
CA MET A 363 20.09 -40.36 -27.47
C MET A 363 21.10 -39.61 -28.37
N ASP A 364 21.91 -40.31 -29.17
CA ASP A 364 22.89 -39.73 -30.08
C ASP A 364 22.29 -39.16 -31.37
N GLN A 365 21.02 -39.48 -31.65
CA GLN A 365 20.33 -38.97 -32.85
C GLN A 365 19.99 -37.50 -32.69
N PRO A 366 20.41 -36.60 -33.60
CA PRO A 366 20.12 -35.17 -33.51
C PRO A 366 18.61 -34.84 -33.46
N ALA A 367 17.76 -35.65 -34.09
CA ALA A 367 16.31 -35.48 -34.07
C ALA A 367 15.69 -35.67 -32.68
N ASN A 368 16.36 -36.37 -31.77
CA ASN A 368 15.89 -36.64 -30.42
C ASN A 368 16.44 -35.66 -29.37
N LYS A 369 17.20 -34.63 -29.80
CA LYS A 369 17.71 -33.60 -28.87
C LYS A 369 16.55 -32.87 -28.20
N TYR A 370 16.57 -32.81 -26.89
CA TYR A 370 15.54 -32.24 -26.05
C TYR A 370 14.16 -32.93 -26.10
N GLN A 371 14.10 -34.12 -26.68
CA GLN A 371 12.88 -34.95 -26.66
C GLN A 371 12.93 -35.96 -25.51
N PRO A 372 11.78 -36.38 -24.98
CA PRO A 372 11.75 -37.40 -23.95
C PRO A 372 12.46 -38.69 -24.40
N ILE A 373 13.29 -39.24 -23.52
CA ILE A 373 13.99 -40.50 -23.71
C ILE A 373 13.02 -41.64 -23.33
N PRO A 374 12.97 -42.73 -24.09
CA PRO A 374 12.13 -43.88 -23.74
C PRO A 374 12.46 -44.41 -22.34
N THR A 375 11.44 -44.52 -21.49
CA THR A 375 11.53 -45.04 -20.13
C THR A 375 10.89 -46.41 -20.03
N ASN A 376 11.15 -47.12 -18.96
CA ASN A 376 10.52 -48.43 -18.70
C ASN A 376 10.84 -49.53 -19.75
N VAL A 377 11.98 -49.46 -20.40
CA VAL A 377 12.47 -50.40 -21.38
C VAL A 377 13.12 -51.65 -20.76
N GLY A 378 13.20 -51.71 -19.43
CA GLY A 378 13.77 -52.83 -18.69
C GLY A 378 15.23 -52.70 -18.35
N LEU A 379 15.75 -51.47 -18.24
CA LEU A 379 17.06 -51.20 -17.69
C LEU A 379 17.10 -51.54 -16.20
N GLU A 380 18.10 -52.34 -15.81
CA GLU A 380 18.34 -52.69 -14.40
C GLU A 380 19.16 -51.59 -13.64
N ASP A 381 19.77 -50.67 -14.37
CA ASP A 381 20.53 -49.55 -13.75
C ASP A 381 19.59 -48.49 -13.26
N GLU A 382 19.37 -48.41 -11.94
CA GLU A 382 18.52 -47.47 -11.28
C GLU A 382 18.99 -46.04 -11.46
N SER A 383 20.30 -45.80 -11.48
CA SER A 383 20.87 -44.47 -11.61
C SER A 383 20.60 -43.87 -12.97
N ALA A 384 20.83 -44.65 -14.05
CA ALA A 384 20.49 -44.21 -15.40
C ALA A 384 18.99 -43.97 -15.55
N THR A 385 18.17 -44.84 -15.01
CA THR A 385 16.68 -44.72 -15.07
C THR A 385 16.18 -43.50 -14.34
N ALA A 386 16.70 -43.18 -13.14
CA ALA A 386 16.33 -42.01 -12.38
C ALA A 386 16.71 -40.69 -13.11
N LEU A 387 17.91 -40.63 -13.68
CA LEU A 387 18.37 -39.46 -14.46
C LEU A 387 17.54 -39.27 -15.74
N ILE A 388 17.15 -40.34 -16.40
CA ILE A 388 16.25 -40.32 -17.58
C ILE A 388 14.89 -39.75 -17.16
N GLY A 389 14.35 -40.16 -16.00
CA GLY A 389 13.11 -39.63 -15.47
C GLY A 389 13.14 -38.12 -15.22
N GLN A 390 14.24 -37.63 -14.60
CA GLN A 390 14.46 -36.22 -14.39
C GLN A 390 14.60 -35.45 -15.71
N TYR A 391 15.34 -35.99 -16.67
CA TYR A 391 15.47 -35.39 -17.99
C TYR A 391 14.12 -35.25 -18.68
N ASN A 392 13.31 -36.35 -18.67
CA ASN A 392 12.01 -36.36 -19.31
C ASN A 392 11.08 -35.28 -18.69
N SER A 393 11.06 -35.14 -17.37
CA SER A 393 10.25 -34.10 -16.72
C SER A 393 10.68 -32.68 -17.14
N LEU A 394 11.96 -32.43 -17.21
CA LEU A 394 12.49 -31.15 -17.67
C LEU A 394 12.29 -30.89 -19.16
N ALA A 395 12.40 -31.92 -20.01
CA ALA A 395 12.12 -31.81 -21.43
C ALA A 395 10.67 -31.41 -21.69
N LEU A 396 9.74 -31.98 -20.92
CA LEU A 396 8.33 -31.60 -20.98
C LEU A 396 8.10 -30.17 -20.49
N THR A 397 8.71 -29.81 -19.38
CA THR A 397 8.67 -28.42 -18.86
C THR A 397 9.18 -27.42 -19.89
N ARG A 398 10.32 -27.72 -20.53
CA ARG A 398 10.87 -26.89 -21.63
C ARG A 398 9.87 -26.75 -22.78
N LYS A 399 9.27 -27.86 -23.20
CA LYS A 399 8.26 -27.87 -24.26
C LYS A 399 7.05 -27.01 -23.92
N GLN A 400 6.56 -27.08 -22.68
CA GLN A 400 5.47 -26.23 -22.21
C GLN A 400 5.83 -24.75 -22.23
N LEU A 401 7.03 -24.40 -21.77
CA LEU A 401 7.49 -23.00 -21.75
C LEU A 401 7.67 -22.45 -23.18
N LEU A 402 8.10 -23.26 -24.13
CA LEU A 402 8.24 -22.85 -25.53
C LEU A 402 6.90 -22.53 -26.20
N HIS A 403 5.76 -22.94 -25.63
CA HIS A 403 4.46 -22.49 -26.10
C HIS A 403 4.17 -21.01 -25.75
N SER A 404 4.85 -20.47 -24.76
CA SER A 404 4.63 -19.10 -24.26
C SER A 404 5.86 -18.20 -24.29
N ALA A 405 7.04 -18.74 -24.54
CA ALA A 405 8.32 -18.03 -24.52
C ALA A 405 9.20 -18.47 -25.70
N SER A 406 10.11 -17.60 -26.13
CA SER A 406 11.15 -17.92 -27.10
C SER A 406 12.24 -18.80 -26.52
N GLU A 407 13.02 -19.49 -27.35
CA GLU A 407 14.16 -20.31 -26.92
C GLU A 407 15.21 -19.51 -26.16
N ASP A 408 15.42 -18.22 -26.49
CA ASP A 408 16.37 -17.32 -25.86
C ASP A 408 15.82 -16.66 -24.59
N SER A 409 14.61 -16.99 -24.17
CA SER A 409 14.00 -16.43 -22.97
C SER A 409 14.80 -16.78 -21.71
N PRO A 410 14.98 -15.79 -20.76
CA PRO A 410 15.63 -16.06 -19.48
C PRO A 410 15.01 -17.20 -18.66
N VAL A 411 13.80 -17.60 -18.97
CA VAL A 411 13.11 -18.70 -18.31
C VAL A 411 13.42 -20.06 -18.99
N VAL A 412 13.62 -20.10 -20.30
CA VAL A 412 13.90 -21.31 -21.08
C VAL A 412 15.38 -21.67 -21.08
N THR A 413 16.25 -20.68 -21.14
CA THR A 413 17.72 -20.88 -21.21
C THR A 413 18.26 -21.72 -20.05
N PRO A 414 17.91 -21.45 -18.76
CA PRO A 414 18.38 -22.25 -17.65
C PRO A 414 17.92 -23.73 -17.72
N ILE A 415 16.70 -23.96 -18.17
CA ILE A 415 16.15 -25.33 -18.32
C ILE A 415 16.86 -26.06 -19.45
N THR A 416 17.16 -25.38 -20.54
CA THR A 416 17.93 -25.94 -21.65
C THR A 416 19.34 -26.34 -21.20
N ALA A 417 20.01 -25.48 -20.40
CA ALA A 417 21.31 -25.79 -19.81
C ALA A 417 21.25 -27.01 -18.87
N GLN A 418 20.23 -27.06 -17.99
CA GLN A 418 20.01 -28.23 -17.11
C GLN A 418 19.76 -29.50 -17.89
N LEU A 419 19.03 -29.46 -19.01
CA LEU A 419 18.84 -30.60 -19.89
C LEU A 419 20.15 -31.07 -20.52
N GLU A 420 21.03 -30.17 -20.92
CA GLU A 420 22.34 -30.53 -21.46
C GLU A 420 23.25 -31.15 -20.40
N ASP A 421 23.22 -30.60 -19.18
CA ASP A 421 23.93 -31.16 -18.04
C ASP A 421 23.41 -32.57 -17.69
N LEU A 422 22.10 -32.74 -17.61
CA LEU A 422 21.48 -34.03 -17.38
C LEU A 422 21.75 -35.01 -18.52
N MET A 423 21.68 -34.58 -19.77
CA MET A 423 22.02 -35.39 -20.90
C MET A 423 23.47 -35.92 -20.78
N THR A 424 24.40 -35.05 -20.37
CA THR A 424 25.78 -35.40 -20.14
C THR A 424 25.91 -36.38 -18.96
N ALA A 425 25.16 -36.17 -17.89
CA ALA A 425 25.13 -37.07 -16.73
C ALA A 425 24.58 -38.46 -17.11
N ILE A 426 23.49 -38.49 -17.87
CA ILE A 426 22.87 -39.75 -18.39
C ILE A 426 23.89 -40.50 -19.24
N LYS A 427 24.55 -39.80 -20.18
CA LYS A 427 25.58 -40.46 -21.03
C LYS A 427 26.72 -41.05 -20.20
N ARG A 428 27.14 -40.38 -19.16
CA ARG A 428 28.17 -40.90 -18.22
C ARG A 428 27.66 -42.12 -17.43
N ALA A 429 26.43 -42.01 -16.88
CA ALA A 429 25.82 -43.09 -16.11
C ALA A 429 25.66 -44.34 -16.99
N MET A 430 25.10 -44.19 -18.20
CA MET A 430 24.96 -45.28 -19.16
C MET A 430 26.32 -45.87 -19.61
N PHE A 431 27.32 -45.02 -19.83
CA PHE A 431 28.63 -45.49 -20.16
C PHE A 431 29.24 -46.35 -19.02
N GLN A 432 29.06 -45.91 -17.77
CA GLN A 432 29.54 -46.66 -16.60
C GLN A 432 28.74 -47.95 -16.42
N ALA A 433 27.40 -47.89 -16.52
CA ALA A 433 26.55 -49.08 -16.49
C ALA A 433 26.95 -50.09 -17.55
N ARG A 434 27.23 -49.62 -18.77
CA ARG A 434 27.73 -50.48 -19.86
C ARG A 434 29.08 -51.14 -19.56
N ILE A 435 30.01 -50.40 -18.96
CA ILE A 435 31.32 -50.96 -18.54
C ILE A 435 31.11 -52.03 -17.48
N ASN A 436 30.30 -51.72 -16.45
CA ASN A 436 30.01 -52.69 -15.37
C ASN A 436 29.35 -53.94 -15.90
N MET A 437 28.37 -53.81 -16.76
CA MET A 437 27.70 -54.96 -17.40
C MET A 437 28.66 -55.78 -18.30
N LYS A 438 29.57 -55.11 -19.04
CA LYS A 438 30.57 -55.81 -19.83
C LYS A 438 31.54 -56.58 -18.96
N ILE A 439 31.96 -56.03 -17.82
CA ILE A 439 32.83 -56.70 -16.85
C ILE A 439 32.11 -57.96 -16.30
N GLN A 440 30.86 -57.79 -15.85
CA GLN A 440 30.01 -58.89 -15.37
C GLN A 440 29.83 -59.97 -16.42
N ARG A 441 29.47 -59.57 -17.64
CA ARG A 441 29.32 -60.50 -18.80
C ARG A 441 30.59 -61.26 -19.06
N ASN A 442 31.76 -60.59 -19.07
CA ASN A 442 33.04 -61.25 -19.32
C ASN A 442 33.40 -62.21 -18.20
N SER A 443 33.16 -61.90 -16.95
CA SER A 443 33.34 -62.79 -15.81
C SER A 443 32.46 -64.06 -15.93
N ILE A 444 31.20 -63.91 -16.30
CA ILE A 444 30.26 -65.04 -16.53
C ILE A 444 30.71 -65.87 -17.72
N ALA A 445 31.14 -65.21 -18.82
CA ALA A 445 31.67 -65.87 -20.02
C ALA A 445 32.94 -66.69 -19.73
N ASP A 446 33.82 -66.18 -18.91
CA ASP A 446 35.03 -66.90 -18.47
C ASP A 446 34.69 -68.14 -17.64
N MET A 447 33.67 -68.05 -16.75
CA MET A 447 33.15 -69.22 -16.02
C MET A 447 32.47 -70.25 -16.95
N ALA A 448 31.60 -69.81 -17.87
CA ALA A 448 31.02 -70.66 -18.86
C ALA A 448 32.07 -71.40 -19.69
N SER A 449 33.13 -70.68 -20.15
CA SER A 449 34.20 -71.26 -20.93
C SER A 449 35.05 -72.28 -20.14
N LYS A 450 35.18 -72.13 -18.81
CA LYS A 450 35.85 -73.10 -17.92
C LYS A 450 35.08 -74.42 -17.88
N TYR A 451 33.76 -74.37 -17.81
CA TYR A 451 32.91 -75.58 -17.84
C TYR A 451 32.86 -76.23 -19.22
N GLU A 452 32.89 -75.42 -20.28
CA GLU A 452 32.93 -75.88 -21.67
C GLU A 452 34.21 -76.71 -21.97
N LYS A 453 35.37 -76.29 -21.41
CA LYS A 453 36.63 -77.00 -21.46
C LYS A 453 36.58 -78.34 -20.75
N THR A 454 35.73 -78.52 -19.77
CA THR A 454 35.60 -79.80 -19.01
C THR A 454 34.74 -80.84 -19.73
N ILE A 455 33.90 -80.41 -20.70
CA ILE A 455 33.01 -81.30 -21.52
C ILE A 455 33.72 -81.78 -22.76
N GLY A 456 35.04 -81.75 -22.91
CA GLY A 456 35.72 -82.17 -24.12
C GLY A 456 35.49 -83.60 -24.51
N VAL A 457 34.78 -83.73 -25.68
CA VAL A 457 35.04 -84.73 -26.74
C VAL A 457 33.72 -84.93 -27.57
N THR A 458 33.45 -84.05 -28.46
CA THR A 458 32.96 -84.11 -29.82
C THR A 458 32.69 -82.67 -30.32
N PRO A 459 33.60 -82.12 -30.96
CA PRO A 459 33.82 -80.72 -30.63
C PRO A 459 33.17 -79.73 -31.57
N GLU A 460 33.09 -79.98 -32.89
CA GLU A 460 32.72 -78.83 -33.77
C GLU A 460 31.21 -78.67 -33.96
N GLN A 461 30.50 -79.79 -33.99
CA GLN A 461 29.05 -79.84 -34.27
C GLN A 461 28.23 -79.43 -33.06
N GLU A 462 28.66 -79.86 -31.89
CA GLU A 462 28.00 -79.49 -30.61
C GLU A 462 28.30 -78.02 -30.20
N LYS A 463 29.48 -77.63 -30.48
CA LYS A 463 29.87 -76.23 -30.30
C LYS A 463 29.06 -75.27 -31.16
N ALA A 464 28.88 -75.59 -32.44
CA ALA A 464 28.08 -74.77 -33.33
C ALA A 464 26.60 -74.78 -32.94
N LEU A 465 26.05 -75.96 -32.55
CA LEU A 465 24.66 -76.12 -32.10
C LEU A 465 24.43 -75.33 -30.81
N THR A 466 25.36 -75.42 -29.84
CA THR A 466 25.31 -74.67 -28.60
C THR A 466 25.39 -73.14 -28.85
N GLN A 467 26.28 -72.75 -29.77
CA GLN A 467 26.39 -71.32 -30.14
C GLN A 467 25.12 -70.76 -30.78
N ILE A 468 24.52 -71.55 -31.76
CA ILE A 468 23.29 -71.12 -32.41
C ILE A 468 22.11 -71.14 -31.40
N GLY A 469 22.04 -72.23 -30.54
CA GLY A 469 21.06 -72.30 -29.47
C GLY A 469 21.15 -71.17 -28.44
N ARG A 470 22.35 -70.77 -28.05
CA ARG A 470 22.55 -69.60 -27.20
C ARG A 470 22.05 -68.33 -27.84
N GLN A 471 22.43 -68.09 -29.10
CA GLN A 471 21.96 -66.90 -29.83
C GLN A 471 20.47 -66.88 -29.95
N GLN A 472 19.82 -68.02 -30.26
CA GLN A 472 18.37 -68.13 -30.26
C GLN A 472 17.71 -67.88 -28.90
N SER A 473 18.31 -68.49 -27.82
CA SER A 473 17.78 -68.25 -26.45
C SER A 473 17.92 -66.80 -26.01
N VAL A 474 19.03 -66.11 -26.31
CA VAL A 474 19.22 -64.66 -26.04
C VAL A 474 18.17 -63.86 -26.79
N THR A 475 18.03 -64.09 -28.11
CA THR A 475 17.14 -63.33 -28.96
C THR A 475 15.65 -63.56 -28.56
N SER A 476 15.28 -64.82 -28.22
CA SER A 476 13.95 -65.20 -27.72
C SER A 476 13.64 -64.57 -26.35
N GLY A 477 14.64 -64.59 -25.42
CA GLY A 477 14.48 -63.96 -24.11
C GLY A 477 14.27 -62.44 -24.22
N LEU A 478 15.07 -61.78 -25.07
CA LEU A 478 14.93 -60.36 -25.34
C LEU A 478 13.57 -60.02 -26.01
N TYR A 479 13.14 -60.86 -26.95
CA TYR A 479 11.82 -60.71 -27.58
C TYR A 479 10.69 -60.79 -26.57
N LEU A 480 10.66 -61.79 -25.72
CA LEU A 480 9.64 -61.94 -24.66
C LEU A 480 9.65 -60.79 -23.67
N MET A 481 10.82 -60.36 -23.24
CA MET A 481 10.96 -59.23 -22.34
C MET A 481 10.41 -57.96 -22.95
N LEU A 482 10.76 -57.64 -24.19
CA LEU A 482 10.24 -56.47 -24.89
C LEU A 482 8.75 -56.56 -25.14
N LEU A 483 8.23 -57.77 -25.43
CA LEU A 483 6.78 -58.02 -25.57
C LEU A 483 6.07 -57.68 -24.24
N GLN A 484 6.60 -58.16 -23.12
CA GLN A 484 6.06 -57.83 -21.80
C GLN A 484 6.10 -56.31 -21.54
N LYS A 485 7.21 -55.67 -21.89
CA LYS A 485 7.32 -54.23 -21.70
C LYS A 485 6.41 -53.43 -22.62
N ARG A 486 6.14 -53.93 -23.82
CA ARG A 486 5.13 -53.33 -24.70
C ARG A 486 3.74 -53.39 -24.07
N GLU A 487 3.34 -54.56 -23.53
CA GLU A 487 2.04 -54.69 -22.87
C GLU A 487 1.92 -53.81 -21.62
N GLU A 488 2.99 -53.73 -20.79
CA GLU A 488 3.02 -52.83 -19.65
C GLU A 488 2.85 -51.37 -20.07
N THR A 489 3.54 -50.91 -21.14
CA THR A 489 3.44 -49.57 -21.68
C THR A 489 2.06 -49.27 -22.25
N SER A 490 1.48 -50.22 -22.99
CA SER A 490 0.14 -50.10 -23.54
C SER A 490 -0.93 -50.03 -22.44
N MET A 491 -0.81 -50.85 -21.40
CA MET A 491 -1.68 -50.75 -20.20
C MET A 491 -1.55 -49.41 -19.49
N SER A 492 -0.33 -48.87 -19.43
CA SER A 492 -0.06 -47.56 -18.84
C SER A 492 -0.67 -46.42 -19.65
N LEU A 493 -0.72 -46.52 -20.98
CA LEU A 493 -1.39 -45.58 -21.87
C LEU A 493 -2.92 -45.53 -21.65
N GLU A 494 -3.55 -46.68 -21.45
CA GLU A 494 -5.00 -46.74 -21.21
C GLU A 494 -5.39 -46.33 -19.78
N SER A 495 -4.49 -46.52 -18.80
CA SER A 495 -4.71 -46.18 -17.38
C SER A 495 -4.23 -44.78 -16.99
N THR A 496 -4.65 -43.76 -17.73
CA THR A 496 -4.32 -42.36 -17.36
C THR A 496 -5.20 -41.89 -16.20
N ALA A 497 -4.61 -41.67 -15.05
CA ALA A 497 -5.28 -41.06 -13.92
C ALA A 497 -4.88 -39.58 -13.82
N ASP A 498 -5.84 -38.71 -13.52
CA ASP A 498 -5.60 -37.30 -13.31
C ASP A 498 -4.48 -37.05 -12.28
N LYS A 499 -3.56 -36.16 -12.64
CA LYS A 499 -2.42 -35.80 -11.84
C LYS A 499 -2.84 -34.90 -10.65
N ALA A 500 -3.73 -33.94 -10.89
CA ALA A 500 -4.35 -33.15 -9.86
C ALA A 500 -5.69 -33.78 -9.44
N LYS A 501 -5.78 -34.23 -8.19
CA LYS A 501 -7.04 -34.71 -7.59
C LYS A 501 -7.65 -33.59 -6.78
N ILE A 502 -8.90 -33.24 -7.05
CA ILE A 502 -9.64 -32.24 -6.28
C ILE A 502 -9.92 -32.80 -4.87
N ILE A 503 -9.47 -32.13 -3.83
CA ILE A 503 -9.75 -32.43 -2.42
C ILE A 503 -11.00 -31.65 -1.98
N GLU A 504 -10.99 -30.34 -2.23
CA GLU A 504 -12.13 -29.46 -2.00
C GLU A 504 -12.57 -28.90 -3.34
N PRO A 505 -13.82 -29.10 -3.76
CA PRO A 505 -14.32 -28.57 -5.03
C PRO A 505 -14.26 -27.03 -5.01
N ALA A 506 -14.11 -26.45 -6.19
CA ALA A 506 -14.12 -25.00 -6.32
C ALA A 506 -15.43 -24.42 -5.79
N ALA A 507 -15.34 -23.53 -4.83
CA ALA A 507 -16.48 -22.90 -4.18
C ALA A 507 -16.22 -21.41 -3.91
N PHE A 508 -17.29 -20.66 -3.81
CA PHE A 508 -17.25 -19.30 -3.30
C PHE A 508 -16.87 -19.30 -1.81
N VAL A 509 -15.90 -18.47 -1.43
CA VAL A 509 -15.43 -18.36 -0.05
C VAL A 509 -15.96 -17.08 0.59
N ASP A 510 -15.63 -15.91 0.03
CA ASP A 510 -15.99 -14.61 0.64
C ASP A 510 -16.04 -13.49 -0.42
N LYS A 511 -16.58 -12.35 0.02
CA LYS A 511 -16.52 -11.09 -0.71
C LYS A 511 -15.27 -10.30 -0.32
N VAL A 512 -14.34 -10.18 -1.25
CA VAL A 512 -13.05 -9.49 -1.03
C VAL A 512 -13.19 -7.97 -1.06
N SER A 513 -13.98 -7.44 -2.01
CA SER A 513 -14.12 -5.99 -2.24
C SER A 513 -15.54 -5.64 -2.69
N PRO A 514 -16.04 -4.45 -2.34
CA PRO A 514 -15.54 -3.56 -1.31
C PRO A 514 -15.86 -4.09 0.11
N LYS A 515 -14.87 -4.00 1.03
CA LYS A 515 -15.10 -4.31 2.46
C LYS A 515 -15.78 -3.12 3.10
N GLY A 516 -17.10 -3.16 3.24
CA GLY A 516 -17.91 -2.04 3.71
C GLY A 516 -17.49 -1.48 5.07
N ILE A 517 -17.15 -2.38 6.01
CA ILE A 517 -16.69 -1.99 7.36
C ILE A 517 -15.36 -1.21 7.29
N ILE A 518 -14.41 -1.66 6.47
CA ILE A 518 -13.12 -0.97 6.31
C ILE A 518 -13.32 0.38 5.62
N ALA A 519 -14.17 0.45 4.60
CA ALA A 519 -14.48 1.70 3.91
C ALA A 519 -15.13 2.72 4.86
N LEU A 520 -16.08 2.29 5.71
CA LEU A 520 -16.70 3.14 6.73
C LEU A 520 -15.69 3.58 7.80
N LEU A 521 -14.79 2.69 8.24
CA LEU A 521 -13.77 3.01 9.22
C LEU A 521 -12.79 4.07 8.67
N ILE A 522 -12.33 3.91 7.43
CA ILE A 522 -11.49 4.91 6.76
C ILE A 522 -12.24 6.23 6.61
N ALA A 523 -13.51 6.19 6.22
CA ALA A 523 -14.33 7.39 6.08
C ALA A 523 -14.54 8.11 7.42
N PHE A 524 -14.71 7.36 8.52
CA PHE A 524 -14.81 7.92 9.86
C PHE A 524 -13.50 8.60 10.28
N ILE A 525 -12.35 7.94 10.08
CA ILE A 525 -11.03 8.52 10.36
C ILE A 525 -10.81 9.80 9.56
N LEU A 526 -11.11 9.78 8.25
CA LEU A 526 -11.01 10.96 7.39
C LEU A 526 -11.98 12.06 7.82
N GLY A 527 -13.22 11.67 8.19
CA GLY A 527 -14.23 12.59 8.69
C GLY A 527 -13.81 13.35 9.95
N VAL A 528 -12.97 12.74 10.79
CA VAL A 528 -12.35 13.38 11.96
C VAL A 528 -11.08 14.14 11.59
N ALA A 529 -10.22 13.54 10.77
CA ALA A 529 -8.90 14.09 10.42
C ALA A 529 -8.99 15.39 9.59
N ILE A 530 -9.95 15.47 8.66
CA ILE A 530 -10.10 16.65 7.78
C ILE A 530 -10.41 17.93 8.59
N PRO A 531 -11.47 17.98 9.42
CA PRO A 531 -11.74 19.17 10.21
C PRO A 531 -10.65 19.45 11.24
N ALA A 532 -10.05 18.43 11.86
CA ALA A 532 -8.94 18.60 12.77
C ALA A 532 -7.73 19.23 12.06
N GLY A 533 -7.38 18.77 10.87
CA GLY A 533 -6.32 19.32 10.04
C GLY A 533 -6.58 20.76 9.63
N ILE A 534 -7.81 21.09 9.24
CA ILE A 534 -8.21 22.47 8.88
C ILE A 534 -8.10 23.39 10.09
N ILE A 535 -8.56 22.95 11.26
CA ILE A 535 -8.48 23.74 12.49
C ILE A 535 -7.03 23.93 12.91
N TYR A 536 -6.22 22.89 12.85
CA TYR A 536 -4.79 22.96 13.15
C TYR A 536 -4.05 23.90 12.19
N LEU A 537 -4.32 23.79 10.88
CA LEU A 537 -3.73 24.68 9.89
C LEU A 537 -4.13 26.14 10.11
N ARG A 538 -5.40 26.38 10.46
CA ARG A 538 -5.90 27.72 10.79
C ARG A 538 -5.22 28.30 12.04
N GLU A 539 -4.96 27.47 13.06
CA GLU A 539 -4.23 27.89 14.26
C GLU A 539 -2.76 28.19 13.94
N LEU A 540 -2.13 27.37 13.10
CA LEU A 540 -0.74 27.55 12.69
C LEU A 540 -0.52 28.83 11.86
N LEU A 541 -1.50 29.15 11.01
CA LEU A 541 -1.47 30.37 10.18
C LEU A 541 -1.87 31.64 10.95
N ARG A 542 -2.28 31.50 12.22
CA ARG A 542 -2.71 32.65 13.03
C ARG A 542 -1.51 33.45 13.52
N SER A 543 -1.37 34.65 13.01
CA SER A 543 -0.29 35.59 13.34
C SER A 543 -0.57 36.55 14.50
N LYS A 544 -1.82 36.59 15.01
CA LYS A 544 -2.25 37.52 16.05
C LYS A 544 -2.38 36.83 17.41
N ILE A 545 -2.18 37.61 18.50
CA ILE A 545 -2.41 37.14 19.87
C ILE A 545 -3.91 37.17 20.20
N LEU A 546 -4.37 36.26 21.03
CA LEU A 546 -5.77 36.23 21.52
C LEU A 546 -5.92 36.67 22.96
N GLY A 547 -4.94 36.45 23.79
CA GLY A 547 -5.02 36.77 25.21
C GLY A 547 -3.75 36.41 25.99
N HIS A 548 -3.92 36.19 27.28
CA HIS A 548 -2.86 35.94 28.24
C HIS A 548 -1.93 34.77 27.83
N ASP A 549 -2.50 33.59 27.60
CA ASP A 549 -1.76 32.35 27.30
C ASP A 549 -0.84 32.49 26.06
N ASP A 550 -1.29 33.28 25.07
CA ASP A 550 -0.48 33.53 23.87
C ASP A 550 0.70 34.47 24.20
N VAL A 551 0.48 35.46 25.08
CA VAL A 551 1.52 36.44 25.44
C VAL A 551 2.54 35.81 26.37
N GLU A 552 2.11 35.00 27.35
CA GLU A 552 2.97 34.28 28.28
C GLU A 552 3.99 33.38 27.55
N LYS A 553 3.56 32.76 26.46
CA LYS A 553 4.44 31.91 25.61
C LYS A 553 5.42 32.73 24.75
N LEU A 554 5.20 34.04 24.57
CA LEU A 554 5.98 34.87 23.65
C LEU A 554 6.98 35.76 24.37
N THR A 555 6.84 35.96 25.69
CA THR A 555 7.71 36.83 26.47
C THR A 555 7.79 36.41 27.95
N GLN A 556 8.92 36.67 28.59
CA GLN A 556 9.08 36.49 30.03
C GLN A 556 8.80 37.79 30.82
N LEU A 557 8.38 38.86 30.13
CA LEU A 557 8.04 40.12 30.76
C LEU A 557 6.76 40.00 31.61
N PRO A 558 6.68 40.68 32.77
CA PRO A 558 5.53 40.57 33.64
C PRO A 558 4.26 41.14 32.98
N ILE A 559 3.22 40.33 32.93
CA ILE A 559 1.88 40.72 32.49
C ILE A 559 1.13 41.21 33.71
N ILE A 560 0.90 42.51 33.78
CA ILE A 560 0.30 43.14 34.96
C ILE A 560 -1.20 43.39 34.87
N GLY A 561 -1.79 43.21 33.67
CA GLY A 561 -3.24 43.36 33.52
C GLY A 561 -3.80 42.90 32.21
N ASP A 562 -4.99 42.33 32.31
CA ASP A 562 -5.77 41.85 31.22
C ASP A 562 -7.11 42.60 31.18
N ILE A 563 -7.30 43.41 30.16
CA ILE A 563 -8.44 44.31 30.04
C ILE A 563 -9.40 43.76 29.01
N PRO A 564 -10.64 43.38 29.40
CA PRO A 564 -11.63 42.89 28.48
C PRO A 564 -12.18 43.97 27.58
N THR A 565 -12.83 43.61 26.51
CA THR A 565 -13.53 44.51 25.61
C THR A 565 -14.56 45.34 26.38
N ALA A 566 -14.38 46.65 26.33
CA ALA A 566 -15.35 47.58 26.95
C ALA A 566 -16.65 47.54 26.16
N SER A 567 -17.75 47.04 26.79
CA SER A 567 -19.04 47.03 26.17
C SER A 567 -19.55 48.46 25.95
N ALA A 568 -19.97 48.75 24.74
CA ALA A 568 -20.42 50.08 24.30
C ALA A 568 -21.70 50.61 24.95
N ASN A 569 -22.28 49.87 25.89
CA ASN A 569 -23.53 50.25 26.50
C ASN A 569 -23.34 51.20 27.70
N GLY A 570 -23.33 52.50 27.45
CA GLY A 570 -23.69 53.44 28.46
C GLY A 570 -22.81 54.67 28.71
N SER A 571 -21.69 54.87 27.98
CA SER A 571 -20.91 56.09 28.18
C SER A 571 -20.41 56.64 26.86
N LYS A 572 -20.78 57.86 26.51
CA LYS A 572 -20.23 58.62 25.39
C LYS A 572 -18.74 59.03 25.60
N GLY A 573 -18.09 58.51 26.63
CA GLY A 573 -16.66 58.79 26.93
C GLY A 573 -15.87 57.52 27.11
N ASN A 574 -14.65 57.55 26.61
CA ASN A 574 -13.72 56.43 26.69
C ASN A 574 -13.15 56.18 28.12
N ILE A 575 -13.62 56.88 29.13
CA ILE A 575 -13.28 56.74 30.55
C ILE A 575 -14.34 55.86 31.17
N VAL A 576 -13.99 54.61 31.47
CA VAL A 576 -14.94 53.62 31.98
C VAL A 576 -14.97 53.58 33.52
N ILE A 577 -14.04 54.22 34.19
CA ILE A 577 -13.94 54.32 35.64
C ILE A 577 -14.65 55.60 36.10
N GLN A 578 -15.60 55.46 37.03
CA GLN A 578 -16.34 56.58 37.59
C GLN A 578 -16.34 56.46 39.12
N GLU A 579 -16.31 57.64 39.81
CA GLU A 579 -16.10 57.74 41.25
C GLU A 579 -17.17 57.03 42.10
N ASN A 580 -18.40 56.86 41.59
CA ASN A 580 -19.51 56.27 42.34
C ASN A 580 -20.06 55.00 41.69
N LYS A 581 -19.35 54.38 40.76
CA LYS A 581 -19.82 53.14 40.12
C LYS A 581 -18.79 52.02 40.25
N SER A 582 -19.18 50.96 40.92
CA SER A 582 -18.42 49.69 40.91
C SER A 582 -18.92 48.82 39.76
N ASN A 583 -18.17 48.80 38.67
CA ASN A 583 -18.39 47.95 37.52
C ASN A 583 -17.21 47.06 37.29
N LEU A 584 -17.35 46.00 36.48
CA LEU A 584 -16.28 45.06 36.15
C LEU A 584 -14.99 45.77 35.72
N MET A 585 -15.09 46.79 34.89
CA MET A 585 -13.91 47.55 34.40
C MET A 585 -13.21 48.29 35.52
N SER A 586 -13.96 48.86 36.49
CA SER A 586 -13.39 49.53 37.67
C SER A 586 -12.58 48.53 38.50
N GLU A 587 -13.05 47.32 38.73
CA GLU A 587 -12.32 46.28 39.46
C GLU A 587 -11.06 45.83 38.69
N ILE A 588 -11.14 45.66 37.36
CA ILE A 588 -10.00 45.29 36.54
C ILE A 588 -8.90 46.37 36.59
N PHE A 589 -9.24 47.64 36.47
CA PHE A 589 -8.28 48.70 36.61
C PHE A 589 -7.76 48.91 38.03
N ARG A 590 -8.53 48.59 39.07
CA ARG A 590 -8.05 48.44 40.46
C ARG A 590 -7.00 47.33 40.54
N GLY A 591 -7.29 46.18 39.95
CA GLY A 591 -6.32 45.08 39.82
C GLY A 591 -5.04 45.50 39.09
N LEU A 592 -5.19 46.13 37.93
CA LEU A 592 -4.04 46.65 37.14
C LEU A 592 -3.17 47.60 37.99
N ARG A 593 -3.81 48.54 38.69
CA ARG A 593 -3.12 49.46 39.59
C ARG A 593 -2.38 48.75 40.72
N THR A 594 -3.04 47.78 41.37
CA THR A 594 -2.43 46.99 42.45
C THR A 594 -1.24 46.18 41.92
N ASN A 595 -1.38 45.55 40.78
CA ASN A 595 -0.28 44.81 40.14
C ASN A 595 0.87 45.73 39.73
N LEU A 596 0.56 46.95 39.26
CA LEU A 596 1.55 47.92 38.94
C LEU A 596 2.35 48.36 40.20
N GLN A 597 1.67 48.55 41.32
CA GLN A 597 2.31 48.93 42.62
C GLN A 597 3.13 47.74 43.18
N LEU A 598 2.68 46.54 43.03
CA LEU A 598 3.40 45.31 43.48
C LEU A 598 4.61 44.99 42.59
N ALA A 599 4.57 45.33 41.32
CA ALA A 599 5.65 45.09 40.37
C ALA A 599 6.76 46.11 40.44
N GLY A 600 6.53 47.27 41.12
CA GLY A 600 7.45 48.40 41.21
C GLY A 600 7.90 48.66 42.65
N ASP A 601 8.85 49.57 42.78
CA ASP A 601 9.27 50.16 44.05
C ASP A 601 8.37 51.38 44.44
N ASP A 602 8.16 51.63 45.72
CA ASP A 602 7.37 52.77 46.22
C ASP A 602 7.88 54.15 45.75
N LYS A 603 9.06 54.18 45.14
CA LYS A 603 9.70 55.40 44.60
C LYS A 603 9.35 55.64 43.13
N GLU A 604 8.74 54.69 42.44
CA GLU A 604 8.36 54.84 41.02
C GLU A 604 7.15 55.80 40.90
N LYS A 605 7.34 56.91 40.21
CA LYS A 605 6.30 57.91 40.03
C LYS A 605 5.91 58.11 38.55
N VAL A 606 6.89 57.92 37.64
CA VAL A 606 6.74 58.28 36.23
C VAL A 606 6.55 57.00 35.37
N PHE A 607 5.38 56.87 34.78
CA PHE A 607 5.00 55.71 33.98
C PHE A 607 4.76 56.09 32.52
N ILE A 608 5.45 55.44 31.59
CA ILE A 608 5.21 55.58 30.15
C ILE A 608 4.23 54.50 29.71
N VAL A 609 3.22 54.92 28.96
CA VAL A 609 2.29 53.98 28.27
C VAL A 609 2.56 54.03 26.79
N THR A 610 3.02 52.91 26.24
CA THR A 610 3.35 52.80 24.82
C THR A 610 2.81 51.50 24.22
N SER A 611 3.03 51.29 22.92
CA SER A 611 2.63 50.06 22.19
C SER A 611 3.48 49.86 20.94
N THR A 612 3.27 48.75 20.22
CA THR A 612 3.94 48.51 18.95
C THR A 612 3.36 49.36 17.83
N THR A 613 2.03 49.48 17.76
CA THR A 613 1.30 50.14 16.67
C THR A 613 0.19 51.07 17.20
N THR A 614 -0.36 51.89 16.29
CA THR A 614 -1.53 52.72 16.62
C THR A 614 -2.78 51.85 16.73
N GLY A 615 -3.68 52.15 17.68
CA GLY A 615 -4.95 51.45 17.84
C GLY A 615 -4.94 50.31 18.85
N GLU A 616 -3.84 50.10 19.58
CA GLU A 616 -3.73 49.07 20.63
C GLU A 616 -4.37 49.50 21.96
N GLY A 617 -4.74 50.75 22.10
CA GLY A 617 -5.49 51.27 23.25
C GLY A 617 -4.64 52.01 24.31
N LYS A 618 -3.45 52.50 23.98
CA LYS A 618 -2.55 53.22 24.89
C LYS A 618 -3.27 54.32 25.69
N THR A 619 -3.87 55.29 24.99
CA THR A 619 -4.56 56.41 25.61
C THR A 619 -5.73 55.95 26.49
N PHE A 620 -6.45 54.89 26.09
CA PHE A 620 -7.48 54.28 26.90
C PHE A 620 -6.95 53.70 28.21
N ILE A 621 -5.85 52.95 28.14
CA ILE A 621 -5.21 52.36 29.32
C ILE A 621 -4.62 53.48 30.21
N ALA A 622 -3.90 54.43 29.61
CA ALA A 622 -3.30 55.54 30.32
C ALA A 622 -4.34 56.39 31.10
N SER A 623 -5.46 56.75 30.45
CA SER A 623 -6.51 57.56 31.07
C SER A 623 -7.26 56.85 32.19
N ASN A 624 -7.59 55.59 31.99
CA ASN A 624 -8.28 54.82 33.01
C ASN A 624 -7.36 54.42 34.17
N LEU A 625 -6.08 54.19 33.92
CA LEU A 625 -5.08 53.98 34.99
C LEU A 625 -4.88 55.25 35.80
N ALA A 626 -4.72 56.40 35.12
CA ALA A 626 -4.60 57.70 35.80
C ALA A 626 -5.81 58.03 36.70
N MET A 627 -7.01 57.76 36.16
CA MET A 627 -8.28 57.87 36.93
C MET A 627 -8.28 56.91 38.13
N SER A 628 -7.86 55.65 37.93
CA SER A 628 -7.77 54.64 39.01
C SER A 628 -6.81 55.03 40.11
N LEU A 629 -5.69 55.74 39.79
CA LEU A 629 -4.74 56.25 40.75
C LEU A 629 -5.25 57.50 41.48
N ALA A 630 -5.93 58.43 40.77
CA ALA A 630 -6.58 59.58 41.35
C ALA A 630 -7.65 59.28 42.38
N LEU A 631 -8.37 58.12 42.18
CA LEU A 631 -9.37 57.60 43.13
C LEU A 631 -8.77 57.10 44.44
N LEU A 632 -7.43 56.98 44.59
CA LEU A 632 -6.73 56.73 45.84
C LEU A 632 -6.35 58.03 46.58
N GLU A 633 -6.93 59.15 46.22
CA GLU A 633 -6.55 60.45 46.74
C GLU A 633 -5.09 60.81 46.45
N LYS A 634 -4.47 60.23 45.44
CA LYS A 634 -3.14 60.49 44.98
C LYS A 634 -3.14 61.59 43.91
N LYS A 635 -2.35 62.59 44.06
CA LYS A 635 -2.22 63.61 43.03
C LYS A 635 -1.60 63.01 41.78
N THR A 636 -2.37 62.89 40.78
CA THR A 636 -1.98 62.23 39.54
C THR A 636 -2.08 63.19 38.37
N ILE A 637 -1.08 63.21 37.51
CA ILE A 637 -1.12 63.96 36.26
C ILE A 637 -0.95 63.05 35.09
N MET A 638 -1.78 63.20 34.06
CA MET A 638 -1.64 62.53 32.77
C MET A 638 -1.05 63.49 31.74
N VAL A 639 0.07 63.10 31.13
CA VAL A 639 0.82 63.89 30.15
C VAL A 639 0.67 63.32 28.76
N GLY A 640 0.14 64.10 27.85
CA GLY A 640 -0.04 63.71 26.45
C GLY A 640 1.21 63.98 25.61
N LEU A 641 2.12 63.03 25.52
CA LEU A 641 3.31 63.10 24.68
C LEU A 641 3.20 62.42 23.32
N ASP A 642 1.99 61.93 22.96
CA ASP A 642 1.69 61.66 21.55
C ASP A 642 1.32 62.96 20.84
N ILE A 643 2.32 63.80 20.64
CA ILE A 643 2.17 65.12 19.99
C ILE A 643 1.93 65.02 18.48
N ARG A 644 2.02 63.83 17.89
CA ARG A 644 1.78 63.58 16.46
C ARG A 644 0.29 63.31 16.18
N LYS A 645 -0.36 62.56 17.07
CA LYS A 645 -1.79 62.21 16.97
C LYS A 645 -2.46 62.33 18.33
N PRO A 646 -2.56 63.53 18.86
CA PRO A 646 -3.07 63.76 20.21
C PRO A 646 -4.54 63.38 20.29
N ARG A 647 -4.90 62.49 21.21
CA ARG A 647 -6.28 62.05 21.46
C ARG A 647 -6.74 62.34 22.89
N MET A 648 -5.86 62.69 23.78
CA MET A 648 -6.17 62.88 25.18
C MET A 648 -7.23 64.03 25.40
N ALA A 649 -7.07 65.15 24.72
CA ALA A 649 -8.01 66.26 24.81
C ALA A 649 -9.40 65.90 24.36
N GLU A 650 -9.53 65.07 23.29
CA GLU A 650 -10.81 64.57 22.80
C GLU A 650 -11.42 63.58 23.82
N LEU A 651 -10.63 62.73 24.42
CA LEU A 651 -11.07 61.74 25.39
C LEU A 651 -11.66 62.34 26.67
N PHE A 652 -11.04 63.44 27.18
CA PHE A 652 -11.51 64.16 28.34
C PHE A 652 -12.45 65.33 27.98
N SER A 653 -12.86 65.46 26.71
CA SER A 653 -13.75 66.48 26.20
C SER A 653 -13.22 67.92 26.48
N ILE A 654 -11.89 68.11 26.45
CA ILE A 654 -11.27 69.43 26.60
C ILE A 654 -11.37 70.17 25.28
N GLY A 655 -12.09 71.31 25.30
CA GLY A 655 -12.32 72.11 24.10
C GLY A 655 -11.09 72.92 23.70
N ASP A 656 -10.27 73.33 24.69
CA ASP A 656 -9.11 74.07 24.47
C ASP A 656 -7.89 73.23 24.06
N ARG A 657 -7.48 73.39 22.82
CA ARG A 657 -6.32 72.73 22.25
C ARG A 657 -5.06 73.68 22.12
N GLN A 658 -5.14 74.89 22.63
CA GLN A 658 -4.04 75.82 22.52
C GLN A 658 -3.03 75.70 23.67
N HIS A 659 -3.48 75.15 24.80
CA HIS A 659 -2.63 74.93 25.97
C HIS A 659 -2.17 73.43 25.97
N GLY A 660 -0.87 73.25 26.26
CA GLY A 660 -0.29 71.95 26.38
C GLY A 660 1.23 71.90 26.37
N ILE A 661 1.76 70.65 26.42
CA ILE A 661 3.20 70.46 26.60
C ILE A 661 4.03 71.01 25.43
N THR A 662 3.53 71.11 24.23
CA THR A 662 4.23 71.65 23.06
C THR A 662 4.57 73.13 23.25
N ASN A 663 3.73 73.87 24.00
CA ASN A 663 4.01 75.23 24.33
C ASN A 663 5.20 75.35 25.28
N ILE A 664 5.35 74.47 26.26
CA ILE A 664 6.49 74.40 27.17
C ILE A 664 7.72 73.98 26.39
N LEU A 665 7.60 72.97 25.51
CA LEU A 665 8.72 72.45 24.73
C LEU A 665 9.19 73.42 23.64
N ALA A 666 8.43 74.51 23.34
CA ALA A 666 8.86 75.55 22.44
C ALA A 666 10.04 76.38 23.05
N ASN A 667 10.13 76.47 24.37
CA ASN A 667 11.21 77.14 25.10
C ASN A 667 12.38 76.17 25.39
N GLU A 668 13.57 76.62 25.57
CA GLU A 668 14.76 75.85 25.93
C GLU A 668 14.76 75.44 27.41
N GLU A 669 14.25 76.26 28.28
CA GLU A 669 14.12 76.03 29.71
C GLU A 669 12.72 76.39 30.18
N CYS A 670 12.26 75.80 31.25
CA CYS A 670 10.94 76.08 31.82
C CYS A 670 11.00 76.09 33.35
N ASN A 671 10.09 76.85 33.95
CA ASN A 671 9.88 76.86 35.38
C ASN A 671 8.53 76.34 35.78
N TRP A 672 8.30 76.13 37.07
CA TRP A 672 7.04 75.53 37.56
C TRP A 672 5.79 76.35 37.19
N GLU A 673 5.88 77.71 37.24
CA GLU A 673 4.73 78.53 36.92
C GLU A 673 4.33 78.43 35.44
N GLU A 674 5.29 78.26 34.53
CA GLU A 674 5.03 78.05 33.11
C GLU A 674 4.42 76.71 32.88
N VAL A 675 4.91 75.67 33.57
CA VAL A 675 4.31 74.32 33.46
C VAL A 675 2.92 74.33 34.05
N LYS A 676 2.71 74.94 35.21
CA LYS A 676 1.40 75.01 35.88
C LYS A 676 0.36 75.69 35.00
N ALA A 677 0.76 76.79 34.31
CA ALA A 677 -0.14 77.51 33.39
C ALA A 677 -0.65 76.68 32.22
N GLN A 678 -0.02 75.55 31.86
CA GLN A 678 -0.40 74.67 30.81
C GLN A 678 -1.20 73.40 31.30
N ILE A 679 -1.30 73.27 32.65
CA ILE A 679 -2.05 72.14 33.26
C ILE A 679 -3.50 72.50 33.33
N VAL A 680 -4.36 71.50 32.94
CA VAL A 680 -5.82 71.67 32.95
C VAL A 680 -6.38 70.66 33.91
N ALA A 681 -7.39 70.98 34.71
CA ALA A 681 -8.10 69.97 35.50
C ALA A 681 -8.85 69.02 34.62
N SER A 682 -8.84 67.70 34.95
CA SER A 682 -9.48 66.67 34.13
C SER A 682 -11.00 66.79 34.00
N GLY A 683 -11.63 67.50 34.93
CA GLY A 683 -13.11 67.58 34.98
C GLY A 683 -13.83 66.30 35.42
N VAL A 684 -13.11 65.20 35.64
CA VAL A 684 -13.68 63.90 36.06
C VAL A 684 -13.28 63.50 37.49
N ASN A 685 -12.18 63.93 38.00
CA ASN A 685 -11.74 63.76 39.41
C ASN A 685 -10.82 64.95 39.84
N HIS A 686 -10.93 65.40 41.09
CA HIS A 686 -10.18 66.54 41.61
C HIS A 686 -8.69 66.30 41.84
N ASN A 687 -8.27 65.01 41.93
CA ASN A 687 -6.87 64.63 42.06
C ASN A 687 -6.24 64.23 40.69
N LEU A 688 -6.98 64.39 39.58
CA LEU A 688 -6.42 64.16 38.27
C LEU A 688 -6.30 65.44 37.45
N ASP A 689 -5.11 65.76 37.15
CA ASP A 689 -4.75 66.90 36.27
C ASP A 689 -4.23 66.39 34.91
N LEU A 690 -4.40 67.22 33.91
CA LEU A 690 -4.00 66.86 32.52
C LEU A 690 -3.04 67.94 31.99
N LEU A 691 -1.94 67.45 31.42
CA LEU A 691 -1.10 68.24 30.54
C LEU A 691 -1.22 67.74 29.12
N THR A 692 -2.10 68.37 28.36
CA THR A 692 -2.41 67.92 27.01
C THR A 692 -1.26 68.09 26.04
N ALA A 693 -1.31 67.52 24.85
CA ALA A 693 -0.24 67.73 23.86
C ALA A 693 -0.09 69.19 23.41
N GLY A 694 -1.21 69.92 23.36
CA GLY A 694 -1.20 71.28 22.79
C GLY A 694 -1.27 71.28 21.25
N PRO A 695 -0.94 72.44 20.64
CA PRO A 695 -0.93 72.52 19.18
C PRO A 695 0.11 71.58 18.54
N THR A 696 -0.22 70.93 17.44
CA THR A 696 0.66 69.99 16.76
C THR A 696 1.83 70.72 16.13
N PRO A 697 3.10 70.49 16.54
CA PRO A 697 4.24 71.11 16.00
C PRO A 697 4.68 70.64 14.64
N ALA A 698 5.40 71.41 13.85
CA ALA A 698 5.98 71.07 12.59
C ALA A 698 7.07 69.99 12.72
N ASN A 699 7.89 70.07 13.79
CA ASN A 699 9.04 69.19 14.07
C ASN A 699 8.86 68.48 15.42
N PRO A 700 8.00 67.45 15.52
CA PRO A 700 7.71 66.76 16.79
C PRO A 700 8.95 66.10 17.43
N GLY A 701 9.79 65.41 16.61
CA GLY A 701 10.97 64.70 17.13
C GLY A 701 12.04 65.63 17.80
N GLU A 702 12.19 66.81 17.28
CA GLU A 702 13.19 67.82 17.85
C GLU A 702 12.74 68.29 19.21
N LEU A 703 11.45 68.51 19.42
CA LEU A 703 10.89 68.92 20.69
C LEU A 703 11.11 67.93 21.81
N MET A 704 11.08 66.62 21.46
CA MET A 704 11.24 65.52 22.41
C MET A 704 12.66 65.37 22.96
N VAL A 705 13.67 66.07 22.39
CA VAL A 705 15.07 65.99 22.81
C VAL A 705 15.45 67.20 23.65
N ARG A 706 14.59 68.22 23.71
CA ARG A 706 14.88 69.47 24.41
C ARG A 706 15.06 69.35 25.92
N LYS A 707 15.87 70.20 26.53
CA LYS A 707 16.07 70.24 27.99
C LYS A 707 14.79 70.56 28.77
N SER A 708 13.92 71.38 28.21
CA SER A 708 12.62 71.73 28.77
C SER A 708 11.74 70.52 29.05
N LEU A 709 11.79 69.43 28.22
CA LEU A 709 11.08 68.22 28.51
C LEU A 709 11.57 67.55 29.81
N LYS A 710 12.89 67.43 29.97
CA LYS A 710 13.47 66.83 31.19
C LYS A 710 13.10 67.63 32.42
N GLN A 711 13.16 68.95 32.32
CA GLN A 711 12.79 69.90 33.41
C GLN A 711 11.30 69.77 33.74
N THR A 712 10.42 69.70 32.74
CA THR A 712 8.98 69.53 32.93
C THR A 712 8.70 68.28 33.70
N ILE A 713 9.22 67.08 33.24
CA ILE A 713 9.00 65.84 33.93
C ILE A 713 9.57 65.83 35.33
N ALA A 714 10.73 66.41 35.57
CA ALA A 714 11.29 66.53 36.90
C ALA A 714 10.41 67.41 37.84
N LEU A 715 9.91 68.55 37.37
CA LEU A 715 8.99 69.40 38.10
C LEU A 715 7.65 68.70 38.38
N LEU A 716 7.12 67.93 37.40
CA LEU A 716 5.93 67.19 37.64
C LEU A 716 6.14 66.04 38.66
N LYS A 717 7.30 65.37 38.68
CA LYS A 717 7.68 64.38 39.68
C LYS A 717 7.75 64.89 41.11
N GLU A 718 8.06 66.16 41.29
CA GLU A 718 8.09 66.84 42.59
C GLU A 718 6.68 67.18 43.11
N HIS A 719 5.78 67.58 42.23
CA HIS A 719 4.46 68.11 42.61
C HIS A 719 3.35 67.09 42.59
N TYR A 720 3.54 65.92 41.91
CA TYR A 720 2.57 64.83 41.77
C TYR A 720 3.09 63.52 42.38
N ASP A 721 2.16 62.70 42.85
CA ASP A 721 2.47 61.41 43.33
C ASP A 721 2.68 60.43 42.14
N TYR A 722 1.92 60.64 41.08
CA TYR A 722 2.00 59.81 39.83
C TYR A 722 1.96 60.71 38.59
N VAL A 723 2.83 60.38 37.64
CA VAL A 723 2.89 60.98 36.29
C VAL A 723 2.72 59.93 35.26
N ILE A 724 1.57 59.89 34.58
CA ILE A 724 1.26 58.94 33.53
C ILE A 724 1.47 59.60 32.18
N ILE A 725 2.41 59.10 31.41
CA ILE A 725 2.78 59.66 30.11
C ILE A 725 2.19 58.80 28.98
N ASP A 726 1.21 59.35 28.25
CA ASP A 726 0.69 58.75 27.02
C ASP A 726 1.59 59.08 25.84
N THR A 727 2.14 58.09 25.19
CA THR A 727 3.18 58.30 24.15
C THR A 727 2.75 57.75 22.80
N ALA A 728 3.47 58.14 21.76
CA ALA A 728 3.35 57.51 20.44
C ALA A 728 3.84 56.08 20.47
N PRO A 729 3.35 55.19 19.55
CA PRO A 729 3.81 53.79 19.46
C PRO A 729 5.32 53.71 19.20
N VAL A 730 6.04 53.01 20.07
CA VAL A 730 7.51 52.86 19.96
C VAL A 730 7.93 52.08 18.71
N GLY A 731 7.05 51.23 18.17
CA GLY A 731 7.30 50.48 16.93
C GLY A 731 7.22 51.34 15.66
N LEU A 732 6.63 52.56 15.76
CA LEU A 732 6.49 53.45 14.61
C LEU A 732 7.42 54.68 14.68
N VAL A 733 7.71 55.17 15.88
CA VAL A 733 8.50 56.39 16.07
C VAL A 733 9.47 56.23 17.23
N ALA A 734 10.66 56.85 17.09
CA ALA A 734 11.70 56.76 18.10
C ALA A 734 11.49 57.76 19.29
N ASP A 735 10.47 58.61 19.21
CA ASP A 735 10.22 59.68 20.20
C ASP A 735 10.05 59.09 21.61
N THR A 736 9.33 57.97 21.74
CA THR A 736 9.13 57.25 22.99
C THR A 736 10.43 56.73 23.62
N LEU A 737 11.43 56.36 22.79
CA LEU A 737 12.74 55.93 23.29
C LEU A 737 13.55 57.07 23.92
N GLN A 738 13.27 58.30 23.54
CA GLN A 738 13.90 59.44 24.17
C GLN A 738 13.40 59.72 25.62
N LEU A 739 12.15 59.30 25.88
CA LEU A 739 11.49 59.36 27.16
C LEU A 739 11.95 58.28 28.14
N SER A 740 12.59 57.23 27.67
CA SER A 740 13.00 56.11 28.51
C SER A 740 13.84 56.48 29.71
N LYS A 741 14.69 57.54 29.57
CA LYS A 741 15.55 58.04 30.65
C LYS A 741 14.83 58.87 31.70
N LEU A 742 13.58 59.24 31.45
CA LEU A 742 12.78 60.11 32.32
C LEU A 742 11.68 59.36 33.08
N ALA A 743 11.46 58.15 32.70
CA ALA A 743 10.42 57.24 33.26
C ALA A 743 11.05 56.24 34.22
N ASP A 744 10.26 55.79 35.17
CA ASP A 744 10.64 54.75 36.12
C ASP A 744 10.23 53.38 35.61
N ARG A 745 9.08 53.26 34.83
CA ARG A 745 8.55 52.04 34.28
C ARG A 745 7.79 52.27 32.97
N THR A 746 7.77 51.24 32.13
CA THR A 746 7.02 51.25 30.86
C THR A 746 5.90 50.26 30.88
N LEU A 747 4.67 50.72 30.64
CA LEU A 747 3.51 49.92 30.39
C LEU A 747 3.36 49.69 28.88
N PHE A 748 3.63 48.47 28.44
CA PHE A 748 3.55 48.11 27.04
C PHE A 748 2.18 47.53 26.75
N VAL A 749 1.36 48.21 25.98
CA VAL A 749 -0.01 47.82 25.64
C VAL A 749 0.01 47.00 24.37
N CYS A 750 -0.53 45.78 24.43
CA CYS A 750 -0.87 44.97 23.27
C CYS A 750 -2.37 44.69 23.26
N ARG A 751 -2.94 44.50 22.08
CA ARG A 751 -4.39 44.32 21.91
C ARG A 751 -4.69 42.93 21.34
N ALA A 752 -5.62 42.17 21.96
CA ALA A 752 -6.08 40.87 21.50
C ALA A 752 -6.74 41.01 20.12
N ASP A 753 -6.59 39.99 19.29
CA ASP A 753 -7.05 39.90 17.87
C ASP A 753 -6.48 41.04 16.97
N PHE A 754 -5.57 41.83 17.45
CA PHE A 754 -4.98 42.97 16.72
C PHE A 754 -3.45 42.90 16.66
N SER A 755 -2.78 42.85 17.80
CA SER A 755 -1.31 42.77 17.87
C SER A 755 -0.79 41.46 17.35
N THR A 756 0.30 41.49 16.62
CA THR A 756 0.92 40.29 16.01
C THR A 756 1.87 39.59 16.98
N LYS A 757 1.98 38.28 16.86
CA LYS A 757 2.95 37.49 17.63
C LYS A 757 4.38 37.95 17.37
N SER A 758 4.69 38.41 16.16
CA SER A 758 6.02 38.97 15.80
C SER A 758 6.36 40.29 16.53
N SER A 759 5.36 41.00 17.01
CA SER A 759 5.59 42.22 17.81
C SER A 759 6.36 41.94 19.10
N PHE A 760 6.17 40.73 19.68
CA PHE A 760 6.85 40.34 20.92
C PHE A 760 8.36 40.13 20.72
N THR A 761 8.77 39.66 19.54
CA THR A 761 10.21 39.64 19.20
C THR A 761 10.84 41.02 19.27
N TYR A 762 10.10 42.08 18.88
CA TYR A 762 10.57 43.45 18.98
C TYR A 762 10.55 43.94 20.44
N ILE A 763 9.50 43.62 21.20
CA ILE A 763 9.37 44.00 22.62
C ILE A 763 10.47 43.35 23.44
N ASN A 764 10.73 42.07 23.30
CA ASN A 764 11.81 41.35 23.98
C ASN A 764 13.18 41.97 23.66
N LYS A 765 13.40 42.32 22.39
CA LYS A 765 14.64 43.02 21.98
C LYS A 765 14.79 44.40 22.60
N LEU A 766 13.71 45.15 22.85
CA LEU A 766 13.76 46.44 23.54
C LEU A 766 14.14 46.25 25.01
N ASP A 767 13.67 45.22 25.65
CA ASP A 767 14.01 44.88 27.04
C ASP A 767 15.46 44.37 27.16
N GLU A 768 15.90 43.43 26.35
CA GLU A 768 17.28 42.94 26.28
C GLU A 768 18.28 44.07 26.09
N GLN A 769 17.95 45.04 25.24
CA GLN A 769 18.77 46.22 24.98
C GLN A 769 18.62 47.33 26.02
N LYS A 770 17.80 47.11 27.05
CA LYS A 770 17.50 48.13 28.11
C LYS A 770 17.11 49.50 27.55
N LYS A 771 16.37 49.51 26.42
CA LYS A 771 15.94 50.72 25.75
C LYS A 771 14.72 51.37 26.38
N LEU A 772 13.96 50.63 27.13
CA LEU A 772 12.82 51.09 27.91
C LEU A 772 12.98 50.58 29.35
N PRO A 773 12.62 51.37 30.37
CA PRO A 773 12.77 50.96 31.75
C PRO A 773 11.64 50.02 32.17
N ASN A 774 11.97 48.94 32.89
CA ASN A 774 11.06 48.05 33.61
C ASN A 774 9.76 47.74 32.82
N ILE A 775 9.86 47.09 31.66
CA ILE A 775 8.72 46.84 30.79
C ILE A 775 7.73 45.89 31.48
N SER A 776 6.48 46.30 31.53
CA SER A 776 5.36 45.48 32.00
C SER A 776 4.28 45.49 30.93
N ILE A 777 3.69 44.31 30.65
CA ILE A 777 2.71 44.13 29.57
C ILE A 777 1.29 44.32 30.09
N VAL A 778 0.47 45.01 29.31
CA VAL A 778 -0.96 45.12 29.51
C VAL A 778 -1.69 44.62 28.24
N ILE A 779 -2.52 43.59 28.37
CA ILE A 779 -3.28 43.07 27.27
C ILE A 779 -4.66 43.71 27.26
N ASN A 780 -4.97 44.38 26.17
CA ASN A 780 -6.22 45.12 26.00
C ASN A 780 -7.21 44.41 25.06
N ASP A 781 -8.50 44.68 25.21
CA ASP A 781 -9.57 44.25 24.32
C ASP A 781 -9.72 42.71 24.20
N ILE A 782 -9.62 42.04 25.33
CA ILE A 782 -9.82 40.59 25.38
C ILE A 782 -11.31 40.27 25.27
N ASP A 783 -11.70 39.49 24.26
CA ASP A 783 -13.07 39.07 24.06
C ASP A 783 -13.45 37.91 24.99
N LEU A 784 -14.12 38.21 26.07
CA LEU A 784 -14.59 37.24 27.08
C LEU A 784 -15.71 36.30 26.56
N SER A 785 -16.33 36.60 25.40
CA SER A 785 -17.36 35.74 24.82
C SER A 785 -16.77 34.47 24.20
N LYS A 786 -15.49 34.50 23.88
CA LYS A 786 -14.76 33.31 23.39
C LYS A 786 -14.53 32.37 24.58
N LYS A 787 -15.27 31.25 24.64
CA LYS A 787 -15.29 30.28 25.75
C LYS A 787 -13.91 29.81 26.28
N LYS A 788 -12.84 29.97 25.53
CA LYS A 788 -11.47 29.68 25.98
C LYS A 788 -11.02 30.56 27.18
N PHE A 789 -11.54 31.78 27.30
CA PHE A 789 -11.09 32.73 28.29
C PHE A 789 -11.94 32.77 29.58
N ALA A 790 -13.18 32.29 29.51
CA ALA A 790 -14.07 32.25 30.68
C ALA A 790 -13.58 31.31 31.79
N TYR A 791 -12.77 30.32 31.47
CA TYR A 791 -12.25 29.35 32.46
C TYR A 791 -10.93 29.79 33.13
N SER A 792 -10.08 30.60 32.47
CA SER A 792 -8.77 31.01 32.97
C SER A 792 -8.86 32.09 34.08
N TYR A 793 -9.92 32.87 34.11
CA TYR A 793 -10.05 34.02 35.00
C TYR A 793 -10.86 33.78 36.28
N GLY A 794 -11.26 32.57 36.61
CA GLY A 794 -12.02 32.29 37.85
C GLY A 794 -13.40 32.98 37.96
N PHE A 795 -13.84 33.71 36.93
CA PHE A 795 -15.12 34.40 36.90
C PHE A 795 -16.33 33.43 36.80
N GLY A 796 -16.09 32.15 36.59
CA GLY A 796 -17.14 31.12 36.60
C GLY A 796 -17.67 30.77 38.00
N LYS A 797 -17.14 31.34 39.06
CA LYS A 797 -17.52 31.00 40.47
C LYS A 797 -18.46 32.00 41.15
N TYR A 798 -18.79 33.14 40.55
CA TYR A 798 -19.72 34.12 41.11
C TYR A 798 -21.06 34.17 40.39
N SER A 799 -21.60 33.02 40.02
CA SER A 799 -23.06 32.90 39.73
C SER A 799 -23.74 32.38 40.99
N LYS A 800 -24.44 33.24 41.68
CA LYS A 800 -25.35 32.90 42.78
C LYS A 800 -26.47 32.02 42.23
N ASN A 801 -26.37 30.75 42.33
CA ASN A 801 -27.43 29.79 42.73
C ASN A 801 -26.90 28.38 42.62
N GLY A 802 -26.77 27.75 43.80
CA GLY A 802 -26.38 26.35 43.88
C GLY A 802 -27.46 25.45 43.29
N ASN A 803 -27.03 24.64 42.32
CA ASN A 803 -27.49 23.27 42.22
C ASN A 803 -26.40 22.48 41.46
N ARG A 804 -25.73 21.59 42.17
CA ARG A 804 -24.89 20.56 41.58
C ARG A 804 -25.83 19.55 40.89
N SER A 805 -25.74 19.41 39.61
CA SER A 805 -26.13 18.18 38.93
C SER A 805 -25.16 17.93 37.79
N PHE A 806 -24.27 16.99 38.04
CA PHE A 806 -23.62 16.24 36.97
C PHE A 806 -24.71 15.41 36.29
N GLY A 807 -25.13 15.76 35.10
CA GLY A 807 -26.16 15.04 34.39
C GLY A 807 -25.99 15.26 32.89
N PHE A 808 -25.75 14.17 32.24
CA PHE A 808 -25.67 13.98 30.78
C PHE A 808 -27.03 14.19 30.10
N TYR A 809 -27.65 15.37 30.27
CA TYR A 809 -28.90 15.72 29.58
C TYR A 809 -28.96 17.22 29.33
N GLY A 810 -28.72 17.60 28.09
CA GLY A 810 -28.83 19.01 27.62
C GLY A 810 -28.72 19.14 26.10
N LEU A 811 -29.03 18.08 25.37
CA LEU A 811 -29.35 18.13 23.95
C LEU A 811 -30.87 18.34 23.82
N PHE A 812 -31.26 19.39 23.13
CA PHE A 812 -32.65 19.87 22.86
C PHE A 812 -33.24 20.83 23.93
N SER A 813 -32.87 22.10 23.78
CA SER A 813 -33.82 23.18 24.00
C SER A 813 -33.39 24.39 23.17
N ASN A 814 -34.07 24.58 22.04
CA ASN A 814 -34.24 25.89 21.46
C ASN A 814 -35.06 26.73 22.43
N ASN A 815 -34.50 27.85 22.88
CA ASN A 815 -35.35 29.02 23.10
C ASN A 815 -34.47 30.28 23.03
N THR A 816 -34.76 31.08 22.06
CA THR A 816 -34.57 32.51 22.01
C THR A 816 -35.24 33.14 23.22
N ASN A 817 -34.47 33.84 24.03
CA ASN A 817 -34.85 35.16 24.50
C ASN A 817 -33.74 35.77 25.36
N ASP A 818 -33.39 36.98 24.99
CA ASP A 818 -32.89 38.06 25.79
C ASP A 818 -32.99 37.86 27.31
N ASP A 819 -31.85 37.93 27.99
CA ASP A 819 -31.81 38.71 29.19
C ASP A 819 -30.36 39.05 29.58
N SER A 820 -30.13 40.34 29.60
CA SER A 820 -29.01 41.03 30.17
C SER A 820 -28.50 40.42 31.49
N ILE A 821 -27.23 40.03 31.53
CA ILE A 821 -26.57 39.77 32.80
C ILE A 821 -26.48 41.08 33.59
N LYS A 822 -27.43 41.25 34.49
CA LYS A 822 -27.28 42.09 35.65
C LYS A 822 -26.50 41.39 36.71
N ILE A 823 -25.42 41.99 37.18
CA ILE A 823 -24.69 41.57 38.38
C ILE A 823 -25.53 41.83 39.60
#